data_e3325592accef84a21c15733164fc626
#
_entry.id   e3325592accef84a21c15733164fc626
#
_cell.length_a   1.000
_cell.length_b   1.000
_cell.length_c   1.000
_cell.angle_alpha   90.00
_cell.angle_beta   90.00
_cell.angle_gamma   90.00
#
_symmetry.space_group_name_H-M   'P 1'
#
loop_
_entity.id
_entity.type
_entity.pdbx_description
1 polymer ?
#
loop_
_entity_poly.entity_id
_entity_poly.type
_entity_poly.pdbx_seq_one_letter_code
_entity_poly.pdbx_strand_id
1 'polypeptide(L)'
;MIELRLTRDPLGPSLHRERYLDNSNKHSEVVSSHGYPRPQLERADWQSLNGMWDFAIDHDARFSQPSQVKFDRQIRVPFAPETAASQVADTGFYRAVWYRRQFTAPALGDGCRLFLHFGAVDYEASVWVNGRLCGQHSGGYVPFRFDVTDYLNAEGEQTVEVRAEDDPSDLAKPRGKQDWQLDPHSIWYPRTTGIWQTVWMERVPSAYLSFVRWTPNVERWEIGFEATMGGIRRDGLKLNVRLHVGNLLVADDTYGVVAGEVNRKIALSDPGIDDYRNDLLWTPSSPTLIHAQISLLDEKGHILDAVLSYTALRAIAIQGDRFCLNSRPYQLRMVLDQGYWPETGLTPPGDEALRRDVELAKQMGFNGVRKHQKIEDPRYLYWADMLGLVVWEEMPSAYRFTRDSIERLSREWAEVIARDSSHPCIVAWVPFNESWGVPDLPDSPAQRHYVQALYHMTKTLDPTRPVIGNDGWESVATDIIGIHDYDDQAERIGRRYGVDEVQTALFKRERPGGRLLLLDSQARSDQPLMLTEFGGIAYSPDTSGTWGYTRSETSTQFGERYTALVSTVRQLVSLAGFCYTQFSDTYQEANGLLYADRTPKFPLEEIAVATRGTRFSKDRQGEVLWRERMMHFQRHQYLVSTDDYTGQDRP
;
A
#
# COMPACT_ATOMS: atom_id res chain seq x y z
N MET A 1 -16.32 33.53 35.41
CA MET A 1 -15.98 33.65 33.98
C MET A 1 -14.65 32.93 33.77
N ILE A 2 -14.74 31.71 33.33
CA ILE A 2 -13.58 30.89 32.90
C ILE A 2 -13.66 30.86 31.38
N GLU A 3 -12.77 31.60 30.73
CA GLU A 3 -12.59 31.58 29.29
C GLU A 3 -12.10 30.17 28.90
N LEU A 4 -13.00 29.35 28.39
CA LEU A 4 -12.65 28.15 27.64
C LEU A 4 -12.08 28.61 26.30
N ARG A 5 -10.77 28.71 26.19
CA ARG A 5 -10.08 28.76 24.90
C ARG A 5 -10.37 27.42 24.21
N LEU A 6 -11.26 27.44 23.26
CA LEU A 6 -11.44 26.37 22.27
C LEU A 6 -10.12 26.22 21.52
N THR A 7 -9.33 25.25 21.93
CA THR A 7 -8.16 24.79 21.17
C THR A 7 -8.65 24.23 19.84
N ARG A 8 -8.02 24.67 18.78
CA ARG A 8 -8.22 24.19 17.40
C ARG A 8 -8.33 22.66 17.35
N ASP A 9 -9.24 22.19 16.52
CA ASP A 9 -9.61 20.80 16.26
C ASP A 9 -8.39 19.86 16.19
N PRO A 10 -8.25 18.86 17.07
CA PRO A 10 -7.11 17.95 17.07
C PRO A 10 -7.10 16.91 15.93
N LEU A 11 -8.10 16.87 15.05
CA LEU A 11 -8.30 15.77 14.10
C LEU A 11 -8.52 16.18 12.63
N GLY A 12 -8.32 17.45 12.28
CA GLY A 12 -8.38 17.90 10.89
C GLY A 12 -7.23 17.32 10.02
N PRO A 13 -7.41 17.22 8.69
CA PRO A 13 -6.37 16.77 7.76
C PRO A 13 -5.04 17.51 7.89
N SER A 14 -5.07 18.77 8.39
CA SER A 14 -3.88 19.56 8.69
C SER A 14 -3.09 19.03 9.89
N LEU A 15 -3.72 18.39 10.86
CA LEU A 15 -3.04 17.90 12.06
C LEU A 15 -2.36 16.54 11.84
N HIS A 16 -2.94 15.64 11.04
CA HIS A 16 -2.19 14.50 10.54
C HIS A 16 -0.97 14.96 9.75
N ARG A 17 -1.15 15.97 8.89
CA ARG A 17 -0.05 16.57 8.12
C ARG A 17 1.01 17.23 8.99
N GLU A 18 0.60 18.04 9.98
CA GLU A 18 1.51 18.76 10.88
C GLU A 18 2.23 17.78 11.83
N ARG A 19 1.59 16.72 12.31
CA ARG A 19 2.24 15.72 13.17
C ARG A 19 3.23 14.83 12.41
N TYR A 20 2.94 14.47 11.15
CA TYR A 20 3.92 13.80 10.30
C TYR A 20 5.16 14.65 10.03
N LEU A 21 4.98 16.00 9.96
CA LEU A 21 6.06 16.94 9.72
C LEU A 21 6.76 17.40 11.01
N ASP A 22 6.06 17.52 12.15
CA ASP A 22 6.57 18.21 13.37
C ASP A 22 7.42 17.29 14.26
N ASN A 23 7.18 15.98 14.29
CA ASN A 23 8.11 15.04 14.92
C ASN A 23 9.47 14.92 14.20
N SER A 24 9.55 15.42 12.97
CA SER A 24 10.75 15.46 12.16
C SER A 24 11.80 16.49 12.64
N ASN A 25 11.40 17.52 13.38
CA ASN A 25 12.26 18.65 13.69
C ASN A 25 13.20 18.47 14.89
N LYS A 26 13.21 17.32 15.55
CA LYS A 26 14.07 17.12 16.74
C LYS A 26 15.35 16.33 16.54
N HIS A 27 15.54 15.67 15.39
CA HIS A 27 16.76 14.92 15.09
C HIS A 27 17.15 15.11 13.62
N SER A 28 18.40 15.35 13.35
CA SER A 28 19.10 15.65 12.08
C SER A 28 18.29 15.49 10.76
N GLU A 29 18.55 16.34 9.79
CA GLU A 29 17.86 16.48 8.47
C GLU A 29 17.55 15.18 7.71
N VAL A 30 18.25 14.09 7.98
CA VAL A 30 18.07 12.78 7.30
C VAL A 30 17.00 11.91 7.96
N VAL A 31 16.75 12.07 9.26
CA VAL A 31 15.74 11.30 10.00
C VAL A 31 14.34 11.87 9.77
N SER A 32 14.25 13.12 9.34
CA SER A 32 12.99 13.87 9.19
C SER A 32 12.19 13.53 7.92
N SER A 33 12.76 12.80 6.96
CA SER A 33 12.12 12.56 5.67
C SER A 33 11.09 11.41 5.65
N HIS A 34 11.09 10.55 6.70
CA HIS A 34 10.17 9.42 6.83
C HIS A 34 9.27 9.62 8.04
N GLY A 35 7.96 9.81 7.80
CA GLY A 35 6.94 9.97 8.83
C GLY A 35 6.67 8.70 9.65
N TYR A 36 5.62 8.72 10.47
CA TYR A 36 5.21 7.56 11.27
C TYR A 36 4.83 6.37 10.37
N PRO A 37 5.40 5.16 10.60
CA PRO A 37 5.33 4.10 9.59
C PRO A 37 4.01 3.32 9.58
N ARG A 38 3.11 3.50 10.56
CA ARG A 38 1.89 2.71 10.72
C ARG A 38 0.65 3.59 10.89
N PRO A 39 0.21 4.32 9.83
CA PRO A 39 -0.82 5.35 9.93
C PRO A 39 -2.19 4.84 10.38
N GLN A 40 -2.48 3.54 10.26
CA GLN A 40 -3.74 2.93 10.71
C GLN A 40 -3.78 2.63 12.22
N LEU A 41 -2.65 2.77 12.93
CA LEU A 41 -2.57 2.60 14.38
C LEU A 41 -1.42 3.46 14.92
N GLU A 42 -1.65 4.79 14.99
CA GLU A 42 -0.62 5.78 15.35
C GLU A 42 -0.57 6.02 16.85
N ARG A 43 0.67 6.01 17.40
CA ARG A 43 0.97 6.44 18.76
C ARG A 43 1.86 7.65 18.78
N ALA A 44 1.67 8.51 19.77
CA ALA A 44 2.49 9.71 19.94
C ALA A 44 3.90 9.40 20.48
N ASP A 45 4.05 8.29 21.24
CA ASP A 45 5.29 7.94 21.92
C ASP A 45 6.09 6.91 21.11
N TRP A 46 6.81 7.41 20.13
CA TRP A 46 7.66 6.61 19.25
C TRP A 46 8.97 7.33 18.91
N GLN A 47 9.96 6.58 18.50
CA GLN A 47 11.26 7.08 18.08
C GLN A 47 11.78 6.32 16.87
N SER A 48 12.14 7.03 15.80
CA SER A 48 12.79 6.45 14.63
C SER A 48 14.22 6.02 14.95
N LEU A 49 14.61 4.85 14.46
CA LEU A 49 15.98 4.37 14.43
C LEU A 49 16.59 4.41 13.02
N ASN A 50 15.96 5.09 12.07
CA ASN A 50 16.57 5.37 10.77
C ASN A 50 17.83 6.22 10.93
N GLY A 51 18.76 6.15 9.97
CA GLY A 51 20.00 6.90 9.97
C GLY A 51 21.23 5.99 9.88
N MET A 52 22.36 6.42 10.42
CA MET A 52 23.62 5.67 10.30
C MET A 52 23.70 4.51 11.27
N TRP A 53 24.07 3.34 10.74
CA TRP A 53 24.33 2.11 11.49
C TRP A 53 25.71 1.58 11.14
N ASP A 54 26.41 0.93 12.06
CA ASP A 54 27.57 0.11 11.72
C ASP A 54 27.10 -1.08 10.87
N PHE A 55 27.92 -1.49 9.91
CA PHE A 55 27.53 -2.47 8.91
C PHE A 55 28.67 -3.43 8.55
N ALA A 56 28.32 -4.66 8.20
CA ALA A 56 29.25 -5.66 7.67
C ALA A 56 28.54 -6.58 6.67
N ILE A 57 29.25 -6.96 5.61
CA ILE A 57 28.81 -7.98 4.65
C ILE A 57 29.41 -9.32 5.04
N ASP A 58 28.57 -10.35 5.10
CA ASP A 58 28.93 -11.74 5.33
C ASP A 58 28.61 -12.56 4.07
N HIS A 59 29.56 -12.62 3.15
CA HIS A 59 29.37 -13.18 1.82
C HIS A 59 28.80 -14.61 1.84
N ASP A 60 29.25 -15.44 2.78
CA ASP A 60 28.91 -16.86 2.85
C ASP A 60 27.99 -17.21 4.03
N ALA A 61 27.45 -16.21 4.73
CA ALA A 61 26.62 -16.37 5.93
C ALA A 61 27.32 -17.20 7.04
N ARG A 62 28.60 -16.93 7.27
CA ARG A 62 29.44 -17.68 8.20
C ARG A 62 29.19 -17.35 9.67
N PHE A 63 28.74 -16.14 9.94
CA PHE A 63 28.54 -15.67 11.32
C PHE A 63 27.13 -15.95 11.80
N SER A 64 27.01 -16.48 13.01
CA SER A 64 25.71 -16.78 13.65
C SER A 64 25.44 -15.92 14.89
N GLN A 65 26.45 -15.17 15.37
CA GLN A 65 26.37 -14.33 16.55
C GLN A 65 27.01 -12.96 16.30
N PRO A 66 26.48 -11.87 16.87
CA PRO A 66 27.04 -10.52 16.69
C PRO A 66 28.52 -10.41 17.13
N SER A 67 28.94 -11.16 18.17
CA SER A 67 30.30 -11.14 18.67
C SER A 67 31.36 -11.66 17.70
N GLN A 68 30.95 -12.37 16.66
CA GLN A 68 31.83 -12.89 15.61
C GLN A 68 32.09 -11.87 14.51
N VAL A 69 31.24 -10.80 14.44
CA VAL A 69 31.23 -9.86 13.33
C VAL A 69 32.15 -8.68 13.59
N LYS A 70 33.01 -8.40 12.61
CA LYS A 70 33.77 -7.14 12.58
C LYS A 70 33.00 -6.17 11.69
N PHE A 71 32.39 -5.16 12.31
CA PHE A 71 31.75 -4.06 11.58
C PHE A 71 32.83 -3.12 11.05
N ASP A 72 33.00 -3.08 9.74
CA ASP A 72 34.05 -2.34 9.04
C ASP A 72 33.52 -1.24 8.12
N ARG A 73 32.19 -1.12 8.02
CA ARG A 73 31.48 -0.12 7.19
C ARG A 73 30.39 0.56 8.02
N GLN A 74 29.78 1.57 7.39
CA GLN A 74 28.55 2.16 7.86
C GLN A 74 27.51 2.12 6.75
N ILE A 75 26.22 2.07 7.11
CA ILE A 75 25.10 2.08 6.20
C ILE A 75 24.04 3.06 6.70
N ARG A 76 23.37 3.73 5.77
CA ARG A 76 22.21 4.58 6.08
C ARG A 76 20.94 3.77 5.95
N VAL A 77 20.36 3.35 7.09
CA VAL A 77 19.03 2.72 7.18
C VAL A 77 17.94 3.78 6.93
N PRO A 78 16.86 3.50 6.17
CA PRO A 78 16.41 2.17 5.75
C PRO A 78 16.84 1.76 4.32
N PHE A 79 17.89 2.34 3.76
CA PHE A 79 18.29 2.04 2.38
C PHE A 79 19.09 0.74 2.30
N ALA A 80 18.71 -0.12 1.34
CA ALA A 80 19.38 -1.39 1.12
C ALA A 80 20.83 -1.20 0.62
N PRO A 81 21.77 -2.09 0.98
CA PRO A 81 23.19 -1.93 0.69
C PRO A 81 23.53 -1.84 -0.80
N GLU A 82 22.68 -2.32 -1.68
CA GLU A 82 22.84 -2.21 -3.14
C GLU A 82 22.64 -0.79 -3.66
N THR A 83 22.01 0.09 -2.89
CA THR A 83 21.58 1.41 -3.32
C THR A 83 22.62 2.50 -3.02
N ALA A 84 22.66 3.55 -3.86
CA ALA A 84 23.54 4.69 -3.62
C ALA A 84 23.21 5.45 -2.32
N ALA A 85 21.91 5.56 -1.99
CA ALA A 85 21.44 6.26 -0.80
C ALA A 85 21.89 5.59 0.51
N SER A 86 22.17 4.30 0.49
CA SER A 86 22.71 3.56 1.64
C SER A 86 24.11 3.99 2.04
N GLN A 87 24.87 4.59 1.11
CA GLN A 87 26.30 4.91 1.19
C GLN A 87 27.22 3.67 1.13
N VAL A 88 26.68 2.48 0.88
CA VAL A 88 27.42 1.24 0.64
C VAL A 88 27.57 1.00 -0.86
N ALA A 89 26.47 1.03 -1.60
CA ALA A 89 26.38 0.86 -3.05
C ALA A 89 27.10 -0.42 -3.55
N ASP A 90 26.93 -1.54 -2.81
CA ASP A 90 27.55 -2.83 -3.14
C ASP A 90 26.50 -3.74 -3.80
N THR A 91 26.60 -3.91 -5.11
CA THR A 91 25.70 -4.74 -5.91
C THR A 91 26.18 -6.19 -6.07
N GLY A 92 27.28 -6.57 -5.39
CA GLY A 92 27.83 -7.92 -5.43
C GLY A 92 26.90 -8.97 -4.80
N PHE A 93 27.21 -10.25 -5.03
CA PHE A 93 26.49 -11.33 -4.35
C PHE A 93 27.04 -11.58 -2.96
N TYR A 94 26.15 -11.56 -1.98
CA TYR A 94 26.40 -11.92 -0.60
C TYR A 94 25.11 -12.55 -0.02
N ARG A 95 25.28 -13.44 0.97
CA ARG A 95 24.15 -14.20 1.54
C ARG A 95 23.61 -13.59 2.80
N ALA A 96 24.43 -12.83 3.56
CA ALA A 96 23.97 -12.17 4.76
C ALA A 96 24.64 -10.81 4.96
N VAL A 97 23.95 -9.94 5.66
CA VAL A 97 24.46 -8.63 6.09
C VAL A 97 24.13 -8.42 7.56
N TRP A 98 24.98 -7.65 8.22
CA TRP A 98 24.89 -7.37 9.64
C TRP A 98 24.82 -5.87 9.89
N TYR A 99 23.93 -5.47 10.78
CA TYR A 99 23.71 -4.11 11.21
C TYR A 99 23.95 -4.02 12.71
N ARG A 100 24.50 -2.88 13.20
CA ARG A 100 24.59 -2.57 14.62
C ARG A 100 24.33 -1.09 14.85
N ARG A 101 23.54 -0.77 15.89
CA ARG A 101 23.29 0.61 16.30
C ARG A 101 23.21 0.70 17.83
N GLN A 102 23.79 1.76 18.36
CA GLN A 102 23.53 2.20 19.72
C GLN A 102 22.33 3.12 19.79
N PHE A 103 21.53 2.99 20.83
CA PHE A 103 20.37 3.84 21.07
C PHE A 103 20.13 4.06 22.56
N THR A 104 19.45 5.15 22.90
CA THR A 104 18.99 5.44 24.25
C THR A 104 17.56 4.97 24.38
N ALA A 105 17.30 4.05 25.31
CA ALA A 105 15.94 3.63 25.61
C ALA A 105 15.19 4.76 26.32
N PRO A 106 13.92 5.02 25.99
CA PRO A 106 13.10 5.97 26.75
C PRO A 106 12.90 5.45 28.18
N ALA A 107 12.73 6.36 29.14
CA ALA A 107 12.37 5.97 30.49
C ALA A 107 11.04 5.22 30.50
N LEU A 108 11.06 3.97 30.96
CA LEU A 108 9.88 3.13 31.08
C LEU A 108 9.23 3.39 32.45
N GLY A 109 7.95 3.81 32.44
CA GLY A 109 7.12 3.82 33.65
C GLY A 109 6.75 2.40 34.08
N ASP A 110 6.20 2.26 35.28
CA ASP A 110 5.83 0.96 35.85
C ASP A 110 4.90 0.18 34.90
N GLY A 111 5.35 -1.01 34.53
CA GLY A 111 4.61 -1.93 33.67
C GLY A 111 4.57 -1.56 32.17
N CYS A 112 5.21 -0.46 31.75
CA CYS A 112 5.37 -0.14 30.33
C CYS A 112 6.33 -1.11 29.64
N ARG A 113 6.10 -1.33 28.35
CA ARG A 113 6.93 -2.19 27.48
C ARG A 113 7.51 -1.35 26.34
N LEU A 114 8.69 -1.72 25.87
CA LEU A 114 9.33 -1.15 24.69
C LEU A 114 9.32 -2.16 23.55
N PHE A 115 8.66 -1.79 22.45
CA PHE A 115 8.70 -2.58 21.22
C PHE A 115 9.71 -1.99 20.24
N LEU A 116 10.51 -2.87 19.65
CA LEU A 116 11.34 -2.57 18.50
C LEU A 116 10.65 -3.11 17.24
N HIS A 117 10.38 -2.23 16.28
CA HIS A 117 9.65 -2.52 15.07
C HIS A 117 10.54 -2.41 13.84
N PHE A 118 10.25 -3.25 12.85
CA PHE A 118 10.83 -3.22 11.51
C PHE A 118 9.70 -3.18 10.49
N GLY A 119 9.74 -2.24 9.55
CA GLY A 119 8.75 -2.14 8.49
C GLY A 119 8.88 -3.28 7.48
N ALA A 120 10.11 -3.59 7.07
CA ALA A 120 10.44 -4.76 6.26
C ALA A 120 11.95 -5.03 6.29
N VAL A 121 12.33 -6.31 6.25
CA VAL A 121 13.71 -6.79 6.14
C VAL A 121 13.72 -7.98 5.16
N ASP A 122 14.41 -7.86 4.04
CA ASP A 122 14.54 -8.94 3.06
C ASP A 122 15.79 -9.79 3.37
N TYR A 123 15.69 -11.08 3.64
CA TYR A 123 14.49 -11.91 3.70
C TYR A 123 14.28 -12.53 5.09
N GLU A 124 15.34 -13.10 5.70
CA GLU A 124 15.31 -13.68 7.05
C GLU A 124 16.04 -12.77 8.03
N ALA A 125 15.36 -12.29 9.06
CA ALA A 125 15.93 -11.41 10.07
C ALA A 125 16.12 -12.14 11.41
N SER A 126 17.28 -11.96 12.01
CA SER A 126 17.54 -12.28 13.43
C SER A 126 17.93 -11.00 14.16
N VAL A 127 17.33 -10.72 15.31
CA VAL A 127 17.51 -9.47 16.05
C VAL A 127 17.99 -9.73 17.47
N TRP A 128 19.07 -9.05 17.87
CA TRP A 128 19.62 -9.04 19.21
C TRP A 128 19.51 -7.65 19.84
N VAL A 129 19.33 -7.61 21.14
CA VAL A 129 19.51 -6.42 21.95
C VAL A 129 20.49 -6.74 23.08
N ASN A 130 21.53 -5.91 23.19
CA ASN A 130 22.63 -6.11 24.17
C ASN A 130 23.24 -7.52 24.11
N GLY A 131 23.44 -8.05 22.89
CA GLY A 131 23.99 -9.36 22.62
C GLY A 131 23.07 -10.55 22.92
N ARG A 132 21.81 -10.31 23.29
CA ARG A 132 20.80 -11.35 23.59
C ARG A 132 19.79 -11.42 22.44
N LEU A 133 19.58 -12.63 21.88
CA LEU A 133 18.62 -12.85 20.77
C LEU A 133 17.18 -12.57 21.24
N CYS A 134 16.53 -11.60 20.61
CA CYS A 134 15.13 -11.25 20.88
C CYS A 134 14.16 -12.10 20.06
N GLY A 135 14.53 -12.45 18.82
CA GLY A 135 13.69 -13.27 17.96
C GLY A 135 14.15 -13.28 16.50
N GLN A 136 13.37 -13.96 15.68
CA GLN A 136 13.60 -14.14 14.25
C GLN A 136 12.31 -13.87 13.47
N HIS A 137 12.46 -13.44 12.23
CA HIS A 137 11.36 -13.25 11.29
C HIS A 137 11.78 -13.72 9.91
N SER A 138 10.82 -14.15 9.10
CA SER A 138 11.03 -14.51 7.70
C SER A 138 9.89 -13.94 6.86
N GLY A 139 10.22 -13.20 5.82
CA GLY A 139 9.29 -12.49 4.93
C GLY A 139 9.84 -11.10 4.57
N GLY A 140 9.94 -10.80 3.27
CA GLY A 140 10.61 -9.59 2.78
C GLY A 140 9.74 -8.33 2.75
N TYR A 141 8.41 -8.45 2.89
CA TYR A 141 7.47 -7.36 2.59
C TYR A 141 6.52 -7.01 3.74
N VAL A 142 6.60 -7.70 4.86
CA VAL A 142 5.70 -7.52 5.99
C VAL A 142 6.43 -7.06 7.25
N PRO A 143 5.78 -6.22 8.09
CA PRO A 143 6.38 -5.72 9.31
C PRO A 143 6.42 -6.78 10.41
N PHE A 144 7.40 -6.66 11.30
CA PHE A 144 7.49 -7.43 12.53
C PHE A 144 8.00 -6.59 13.69
N ARG A 145 7.82 -7.11 14.91
CA ARG A 145 8.27 -6.42 16.12
C ARG A 145 8.66 -7.40 17.22
N PHE A 146 9.55 -6.95 18.10
CA PHE A 146 9.91 -7.66 19.30
C PHE A 146 9.72 -6.78 20.54
N ASP A 147 9.21 -7.36 21.62
CA ASP A 147 9.24 -6.74 22.92
C ASP A 147 10.67 -6.85 23.47
N VAL A 148 11.35 -5.72 23.57
CA VAL A 148 12.76 -5.68 23.98
C VAL A 148 12.96 -5.26 25.43
N THR A 149 11.88 -5.04 26.19
CA THR A 149 11.92 -4.53 27.57
C THR A 149 12.85 -5.31 28.47
N ASP A 150 12.75 -6.65 28.45
CA ASP A 150 13.53 -7.52 29.35
C ASP A 150 14.98 -7.74 28.85
N TYR A 151 15.33 -7.17 27.71
CA TYR A 151 16.68 -7.20 27.12
C TYR A 151 17.48 -5.93 27.39
N LEU A 152 16.83 -4.86 27.90
CA LEU A 152 17.48 -3.60 28.17
C LEU A 152 18.43 -3.70 29.37
N ASN A 153 19.55 -2.99 29.30
CA ASN A 153 20.38 -2.71 30.45
C ASN A 153 19.69 -1.65 31.32
N ALA A 154 19.88 -1.75 32.64
CA ALA A 154 19.25 -0.84 33.60
C ALA A 154 19.69 0.62 33.40
N GLU A 155 20.90 0.85 32.93
CA GLU A 155 21.50 2.17 32.71
C GLU A 155 22.35 2.15 31.42
N GLY A 156 22.58 3.32 30.87
CA GLY A 156 23.45 3.53 29.72
C GLY A 156 22.82 3.28 28.36
N GLU A 157 23.64 3.32 27.33
CA GLU A 157 23.24 3.05 25.95
C GLU A 157 22.93 1.58 25.75
N GLN A 158 21.97 1.32 24.90
CA GLN A 158 21.56 -0.01 24.45
C GLN A 158 22.16 -0.26 23.06
N THR A 159 22.36 -1.51 22.72
CA THR A 159 22.82 -1.91 21.39
C THR A 159 21.80 -2.82 20.75
N VAL A 160 21.39 -2.52 19.53
CA VAL A 160 20.64 -3.43 18.66
C VAL A 160 21.55 -3.93 17.55
N GLU A 161 21.54 -5.26 17.33
CA GLU A 161 22.16 -5.89 16.18
C GLU A 161 21.11 -6.66 15.38
N VAL A 162 21.26 -6.63 14.05
CA VAL A 162 20.37 -7.33 13.12
C VAL A 162 21.24 -8.09 12.12
N ARG A 163 20.94 -9.38 11.95
CA ARG A 163 21.43 -10.17 10.83
C ARG A 163 20.27 -10.33 9.85
N ALA A 164 20.49 -9.96 8.61
CA ALA A 164 19.57 -10.27 7.53
C ALA A 164 20.24 -11.27 6.58
N GLU A 165 19.59 -12.41 6.33
CA GLU A 165 20.04 -13.43 5.39
C GLU A 165 19.13 -13.41 4.16
N ASP A 166 19.74 -13.26 2.99
CA ASP A 166 19.06 -13.25 1.71
C ASP A 166 19.92 -13.97 0.66
N ASP A 167 19.61 -15.26 0.40
CA ASP A 167 20.31 -16.00 -0.65
C ASP A 167 19.87 -15.48 -2.03
N PRO A 168 20.80 -14.86 -2.81
CA PRO A 168 20.46 -14.30 -4.12
C PRO A 168 19.99 -15.35 -5.13
N SER A 169 20.33 -16.62 -4.93
CA SER A 169 19.95 -17.74 -5.82
C SER A 169 18.65 -18.44 -5.45
N ASP A 170 18.05 -18.12 -4.31
CA ASP A 170 16.80 -18.74 -3.87
C ASP A 170 15.60 -18.16 -4.62
N LEU A 171 15.13 -18.91 -5.63
CA LEU A 171 13.95 -18.58 -6.42
C LEU A 171 12.62 -19.05 -5.81
N ALA A 172 12.67 -19.69 -4.63
CA ALA A 172 11.47 -20.16 -3.94
C ALA A 172 10.87 -19.10 -2.99
N LYS A 173 11.59 -18.02 -2.68
CA LYS A 173 11.06 -16.91 -1.88
C LYS A 173 10.28 -15.92 -2.76
N PRO A 174 9.28 -15.21 -2.20
CA PRO A 174 8.63 -14.08 -2.85
C PRO A 174 9.67 -12.96 -3.05
N ARG A 175 10.08 -12.73 -4.29
CA ARG A 175 11.10 -11.73 -4.61
C ARG A 175 10.62 -10.64 -5.59
N GLY A 176 9.48 -10.88 -6.25
CA GLY A 176 8.93 -9.92 -7.19
C GLY A 176 9.91 -9.63 -8.34
N LYS A 177 10.16 -8.35 -8.59
CA LYS A 177 11.04 -7.90 -9.68
C LYS A 177 12.54 -7.91 -9.35
N GLN A 178 12.95 -8.44 -8.20
CA GLN A 178 14.35 -8.53 -7.82
C GLN A 178 15.07 -9.62 -8.61
N ASP A 179 16.15 -9.26 -9.29
CA ASP A 179 16.92 -10.17 -10.14
C ASP A 179 17.71 -11.19 -9.32
N TRP A 180 17.93 -12.36 -9.91
CA TRP A 180 18.79 -13.43 -9.39
C TRP A 180 20.14 -13.51 -10.13
N GLN A 181 20.34 -12.63 -11.13
CA GLN A 181 21.60 -12.41 -11.81
C GLN A 181 22.33 -11.21 -11.17
N LEU A 182 23.63 -11.17 -11.35
CA LEU A 182 24.44 -10.06 -10.84
C LEU A 182 24.07 -8.74 -11.52
N ASP A 183 23.99 -8.80 -12.86
CA ASP A 183 23.58 -7.66 -13.67
C ASP A 183 22.09 -7.79 -13.98
N PRO A 184 21.27 -6.79 -13.63
CA PRO A 184 19.83 -6.81 -13.91
C PRO A 184 19.55 -7.00 -15.40
N HIS A 185 18.56 -7.85 -15.69
CA HIS A 185 18.24 -8.18 -17.08
C HIS A 185 16.73 -8.19 -17.35
N SER A 186 16.35 -7.97 -18.62
CA SER A 186 14.96 -8.01 -19.08
C SER A 186 14.05 -7.15 -18.20
N ILE A 187 13.10 -7.78 -17.51
CA ILE A 187 12.08 -7.16 -16.66
C ILE A 187 12.42 -7.18 -15.17
N TRP A 188 13.61 -7.62 -14.79
CA TRP A 188 14.05 -7.69 -13.39
C TRP A 188 15.08 -6.61 -13.09
N TYR A 189 15.11 -6.15 -11.85
CA TYR A 189 15.87 -4.99 -11.36
C TYR A 189 16.86 -5.42 -10.28
N PRO A 190 17.76 -4.53 -9.85
CA PRO A 190 18.67 -4.84 -8.75
C PRO A 190 17.91 -5.38 -7.54
N ARG A 191 18.50 -6.37 -6.91
CA ARG A 191 17.95 -6.96 -5.68
C ARG A 191 18.00 -5.97 -4.53
N THR A 192 17.31 -6.31 -3.46
CA THR A 192 17.24 -5.59 -2.20
C THR A 192 17.53 -6.58 -1.09
N THR A 193 18.55 -6.32 -0.27
CA THR A 193 18.95 -7.19 0.83
C THR A 193 18.82 -6.45 2.16
N GLY A 194 18.26 -7.10 3.18
CA GLY A 194 18.22 -6.59 4.54
C GLY A 194 17.17 -5.51 4.77
N ILE A 195 17.47 -4.55 5.63
CA ILE A 195 16.53 -3.51 6.06
C ILE A 195 16.25 -2.57 4.90
N TRP A 196 14.97 -2.48 4.45
CA TRP A 196 14.58 -1.58 3.37
C TRP A 196 13.35 -0.71 3.71
N GLN A 197 12.75 -0.88 4.90
CA GLN A 197 11.75 0.03 5.46
C GLN A 197 12.14 0.48 6.86
N THR A 198 11.47 1.51 7.37
CA THR A 198 11.75 2.17 8.65
C THR A 198 11.91 1.19 9.82
N VAL A 199 12.91 1.46 10.66
CA VAL A 199 13.08 0.84 11.98
C VAL A 199 12.72 1.87 13.05
N TRP A 200 11.89 1.47 14.05
CA TRP A 200 11.46 2.39 15.10
C TRP A 200 11.14 1.67 16.41
N MET A 201 11.06 2.45 17.46
CA MET A 201 10.63 1.99 18.77
C MET A 201 9.30 2.64 19.16
N GLU A 202 8.49 1.91 19.91
CA GLU A 202 7.27 2.40 20.56
C GLU A 202 7.25 1.98 22.02
N ARG A 203 6.98 2.95 22.91
CA ARG A 203 6.63 2.64 24.29
C ARG A 203 5.14 2.44 24.40
N VAL A 204 4.73 1.30 24.96
CA VAL A 204 3.34 0.97 25.19
C VAL A 204 3.08 0.68 26.68
N PRO A 205 1.86 0.93 27.19
CA PRO A 205 1.51 0.57 28.56
C PRO A 205 1.40 -0.96 28.73
N SER A 206 1.21 -1.40 29.97
CA SER A 206 1.11 -2.83 30.31
C SER A 206 -0.09 -3.54 29.64
N ALA A 207 -1.14 -2.80 29.32
CA ALA A 207 -2.26 -3.25 28.47
C ALA A 207 -2.42 -2.23 27.36
N TYR A 208 -2.39 -2.67 26.13
CA TYR A 208 -2.36 -1.80 24.95
C TYR A 208 -3.16 -2.36 23.78
N LEU A 209 -3.54 -1.51 22.85
CA LEU A 209 -4.16 -1.90 21.59
C LEU A 209 -3.10 -2.44 20.62
N SER A 210 -3.20 -3.71 20.26
CA SER A 210 -2.20 -4.38 19.41
C SER A 210 -2.58 -4.42 17.95
N PHE A 211 -3.89 -4.41 17.65
CA PHE A 211 -4.43 -4.54 16.30
C PHE A 211 -5.78 -3.82 16.19
N VAL A 212 -6.04 -3.24 15.02
CA VAL A 212 -7.31 -2.64 14.62
C VAL A 212 -7.62 -3.02 13.18
N ARG A 213 -8.87 -3.38 12.90
CA ARG A 213 -9.39 -3.62 11.57
C ARG A 213 -10.72 -2.89 11.37
N TRP A 214 -10.84 -2.23 10.23
CA TRP A 214 -12.03 -1.51 9.80
C TRP A 214 -12.65 -2.19 8.59
N THR A 215 -13.97 -2.43 8.64
CA THR A 215 -14.72 -3.03 7.53
C THR A 215 -15.98 -2.20 7.25
N PRO A 216 -15.95 -1.33 6.23
CA PRO A 216 -17.12 -0.49 5.90
C PRO A 216 -18.28 -1.31 5.33
N ASN A 217 -19.51 -0.93 5.68
CA ASN A 217 -20.74 -1.46 5.11
C ASN A 217 -21.66 -0.31 4.68
N VAL A 218 -21.64 0.02 3.40
CA VAL A 218 -22.41 1.14 2.83
C VAL A 218 -23.91 0.86 2.89
N GLU A 219 -24.34 -0.38 2.66
CA GLU A 219 -25.78 -0.72 2.63
C GLU A 219 -26.46 -0.47 3.99
N ARG A 220 -25.73 -0.69 5.07
CA ARG A 220 -26.23 -0.54 6.44
C ARG A 220 -25.80 0.76 7.12
N TRP A 221 -24.96 1.56 6.48
CA TRP A 221 -24.36 2.76 7.08
C TRP A 221 -23.67 2.46 8.41
N GLU A 222 -22.84 1.44 8.40
CA GLU A 222 -22.10 0.98 9.57
C GLU A 222 -20.63 0.71 9.21
N ILE A 223 -19.77 0.82 10.20
CA ILE A 223 -18.37 0.40 10.13
C ILE A 223 -18.17 -0.81 11.04
N GLY A 224 -17.76 -1.93 10.48
CA GLY A 224 -17.26 -3.07 11.26
C GLY A 224 -15.94 -2.67 11.92
N PHE A 225 -15.82 -2.97 13.19
CA PHE A 225 -14.66 -2.64 14.03
C PHE A 225 -14.19 -3.89 14.77
N GLU A 226 -12.96 -4.28 14.51
CA GLU A 226 -12.26 -5.35 15.20
C GLU A 226 -11.01 -4.79 15.87
N ALA A 227 -10.79 -5.15 17.14
CA ALA A 227 -9.60 -4.74 17.87
C ALA A 227 -9.12 -5.85 18.79
N THR A 228 -7.80 -5.99 18.91
CA THR A 228 -7.17 -6.95 19.81
C THR A 228 -6.27 -6.21 20.81
N MET A 229 -6.37 -6.59 22.08
CA MET A 229 -5.55 -6.08 23.17
C MET A 229 -4.31 -6.94 23.34
N GLY A 230 -3.17 -6.29 23.51
CA GLY A 230 -1.91 -6.91 23.90
C GLY A 230 -1.55 -6.66 25.37
N GLY A 231 -0.52 -7.35 25.85
CA GLY A 231 0.00 -7.19 27.20
C GLY A 231 -0.81 -7.92 28.27
N ILE A 232 -0.91 -7.31 29.45
CA ILE A 232 -1.56 -7.93 30.61
C ILE A 232 -3.07 -7.93 30.41
N ARG A 233 -3.67 -9.11 30.42
CA ARG A 233 -5.13 -9.24 30.42
C ARG A 233 -5.67 -8.88 31.80
N ARG A 234 -6.64 -7.97 31.81
CA ARG A 234 -7.37 -7.53 33.00
C ARG A 234 -8.86 -7.60 32.70
N ASP A 235 -9.63 -7.98 33.70
CA ASP A 235 -11.11 -7.88 33.63
C ASP A 235 -11.54 -6.41 33.67
N GLY A 236 -12.73 -6.12 33.17
CA GLY A 236 -13.34 -4.80 33.24
C GLY A 236 -12.76 -3.75 32.26
N LEU A 237 -11.81 -4.13 31.39
CA LEU A 237 -11.32 -3.23 30.35
C LEU A 237 -12.46 -2.81 29.41
N LYS A 238 -12.43 -1.55 29.00
CA LYS A 238 -13.36 -0.98 28.01
C LYS A 238 -12.58 -0.31 26.90
N LEU A 239 -13.15 -0.28 25.72
CA LEU A 239 -12.61 0.41 24.56
C LEU A 239 -13.61 1.48 24.11
N ASN A 240 -13.21 2.75 24.19
CA ASN A 240 -13.97 3.86 23.62
C ASN A 240 -13.48 4.14 22.20
N VAL A 241 -14.40 4.32 21.27
CA VAL A 241 -14.15 4.60 19.86
C VAL A 241 -14.93 5.84 19.45
N ARG A 242 -14.23 6.88 19.06
CA ARG A 242 -14.83 8.13 18.57
C ARG A 242 -14.48 8.32 17.11
N LEU A 243 -15.50 8.47 16.27
CA LEU A 243 -15.37 8.65 14.84
C LEU A 243 -15.76 10.06 14.42
N HIS A 244 -14.93 10.70 13.59
CA HIS A 244 -15.14 12.07 13.12
C HIS A 244 -14.93 12.20 11.62
N VAL A 245 -15.73 13.08 10.99
CA VAL A 245 -15.50 13.56 9.62
C VAL A 245 -15.33 15.09 9.71
N GLY A 246 -14.11 15.57 9.57
CA GLY A 246 -13.79 16.94 9.94
C GLY A 246 -14.16 17.20 11.41
N ASN A 247 -15.01 18.20 11.67
CA ASN A 247 -15.49 18.54 13.02
C ASN A 247 -16.77 17.77 13.41
N LEU A 248 -17.35 16.99 12.49
CA LEU A 248 -18.59 16.27 12.76
C LEU A 248 -18.27 14.97 13.49
N LEU A 249 -18.79 14.81 14.71
CA LEU A 249 -18.78 13.55 15.45
C LEU A 249 -19.87 12.65 14.86
N VAL A 250 -19.46 11.51 14.28
CA VAL A 250 -20.39 10.55 13.66
C VAL A 250 -20.67 9.32 14.51
N ALA A 251 -19.80 9.02 15.50
CA ALA A 251 -20.03 7.98 16.50
C ALA A 251 -19.15 8.24 17.75
N ASP A 252 -19.65 7.88 18.94
CA ASP A 252 -18.91 7.88 20.22
C ASP A 252 -19.42 6.71 21.07
N ASP A 253 -18.78 5.56 20.91
CA ASP A 253 -19.24 4.32 21.52
C ASP A 253 -18.19 3.74 22.47
N THR A 254 -18.66 3.08 23.54
CA THR A 254 -17.80 2.38 24.50
C THR A 254 -18.20 0.92 24.61
N TYR A 255 -17.26 0.02 24.43
CA TYR A 255 -17.45 -1.42 24.42
C TYR A 255 -16.66 -2.10 25.53
N GLY A 256 -17.24 -3.14 26.17
CA GLY A 256 -16.49 -4.04 27.02
C GLY A 256 -15.53 -4.91 26.19
N VAL A 257 -14.28 -5.03 26.67
CA VAL A 257 -13.31 -5.98 26.11
C VAL A 257 -13.60 -7.37 26.65
N VAL A 258 -13.76 -8.36 25.78
CA VAL A 258 -14.06 -9.75 26.13
C VAL A 258 -12.95 -10.64 25.61
N ALA A 259 -12.29 -11.40 26.48
CA ALA A 259 -11.17 -12.27 26.13
C ALA A 259 -9.99 -11.56 25.42
N GLY A 260 -9.85 -10.24 25.63
CA GLY A 260 -8.82 -9.42 24.98
C GLY A 260 -9.22 -8.93 23.59
N GLU A 261 -10.50 -9.02 23.22
CA GLU A 261 -10.98 -8.65 21.90
C GLU A 261 -12.24 -7.77 21.96
N VAL A 262 -12.41 -6.97 20.92
CA VAL A 262 -13.65 -6.25 20.61
C VAL A 262 -13.99 -6.50 19.15
N ASN A 263 -15.19 -6.97 18.87
CA ASN A 263 -15.75 -7.12 17.52
C ASN A 263 -17.15 -6.52 17.51
N ARG A 264 -17.34 -5.40 16.83
CA ARG A 264 -18.57 -4.60 16.84
C ARG A 264 -18.87 -4.02 15.46
N LYS A 265 -20.13 -3.59 15.32
CA LYS A 265 -20.59 -2.79 14.19
C LYS A 265 -21.01 -1.44 14.75
N ILE A 266 -20.39 -0.40 14.26
CA ILE A 266 -20.64 0.99 14.67
C ILE A 266 -21.58 1.59 13.64
N ALA A 267 -22.82 1.88 14.07
CA ALA A 267 -23.75 2.62 13.23
C ALA A 267 -23.31 4.07 13.13
N LEU A 268 -23.25 4.60 11.92
CA LEU A 268 -22.95 6.02 11.70
C LEU A 268 -24.21 6.83 11.96
N SER A 269 -24.11 7.87 12.81
CA SER A 269 -25.20 8.80 13.06
C SER A 269 -25.58 9.48 11.77
N ASP A 270 -26.88 9.39 11.44
CA ASP A 270 -27.43 9.95 10.23
C ASP A 270 -28.42 11.07 10.59
N PRO A 271 -28.23 12.29 10.09
CA PRO A 271 -29.20 13.37 10.26
C PRO A 271 -30.52 13.16 9.51
N GLY A 272 -30.72 12.03 8.86
CA GLY A 272 -32.03 11.61 8.37
C GLY A 272 -32.44 12.07 6.97
N ILE A 273 -31.56 12.75 6.22
CA ILE A 273 -31.85 13.18 4.84
C ILE A 273 -30.77 12.63 3.91
N ASP A 274 -31.17 11.91 2.88
CA ASP A 274 -30.31 11.20 1.94
C ASP A 274 -29.25 12.07 1.22
N ASP A 275 -29.50 13.36 1.07
CA ASP A 275 -28.61 14.27 0.37
C ASP A 275 -27.21 14.41 1.02
N TYR A 276 -27.10 14.21 2.33
CA TYR A 276 -25.83 14.31 3.06
C TYR A 276 -25.09 12.98 3.18
N ARG A 277 -25.74 11.85 2.98
CA ARG A 277 -25.11 10.52 3.08
C ARG A 277 -24.01 10.33 2.07
N ASN A 278 -24.19 10.82 0.85
CA ASN A 278 -23.19 10.71 -0.21
C ASN A 278 -21.87 11.44 0.13
N ASP A 279 -21.90 12.45 0.99
CA ASP A 279 -20.72 13.23 1.38
C ASP A 279 -19.79 12.44 2.32
N LEU A 280 -20.30 11.40 2.98
CA LEU A 280 -19.52 10.47 3.79
C LEU A 280 -18.81 9.39 2.94
N LEU A 281 -19.26 9.19 1.69
CA LEU A 281 -18.70 8.16 0.83
C LEU A 281 -17.31 8.57 0.33
N TRP A 282 -16.38 7.66 0.48
CA TRP A 282 -15.05 7.79 -0.12
C TRP A 282 -15.10 7.46 -1.61
N THR A 283 -14.54 8.33 -2.44
CA THR A 283 -14.30 8.10 -3.87
C THR A 283 -12.97 8.75 -4.27
N PRO A 284 -12.35 8.38 -5.40
CA PRO A 284 -11.15 9.08 -5.90
C PRO A 284 -11.33 10.58 -6.17
N SER A 285 -12.55 11.04 -6.45
CA SER A 285 -12.86 12.46 -6.61
C SER A 285 -13.22 13.18 -5.31
N SER A 286 -13.68 12.43 -4.31
CA SER A 286 -14.03 12.93 -2.98
C SER A 286 -13.55 11.94 -1.91
N PRO A 287 -12.26 11.98 -1.54
CA PRO A 287 -11.67 11.00 -0.64
C PRO A 287 -11.96 11.35 0.83
N THR A 288 -13.23 11.24 1.23
CA THR A 288 -13.66 11.51 2.60
C THR A 288 -13.17 10.43 3.53
N LEU A 289 -12.31 10.79 4.50
CA LEU A 289 -11.86 9.88 5.56
C LEU A 289 -12.66 10.11 6.85
N ILE A 290 -12.89 9.02 7.56
CA ILE A 290 -13.46 8.99 8.90
C ILE A 290 -12.29 8.76 9.87
N HIS A 291 -11.92 9.78 10.63
CA HIS A 291 -10.86 9.70 11.61
C HIS A 291 -11.35 9.06 12.89
N ALA A 292 -10.51 8.24 13.51
CA ALA A 292 -10.83 7.50 14.72
C ALA A 292 -9.85 7.83 15.85
N GLN A 293 -10.40 8.14 17.03
CA GLN A 293 -9.70 8.10 18.30
C GLN A 293 -10.13 6.85 19.05
N ILE A 294 -9.18 6.03 19.45
CA ILE A 294 -9.46 4.77 20.17
C ILE A 294 -8.73 4.82 21.49
N SER A 295 -9.46 4.71 22.60
CA SER A 295 -8.92 4.77 23.95
C SER A 295 -9.26 3.48 24.72
N LEU A 296 -8.22 2.80 25.19
CA LEU A 296 -8.35 1.68 26.11
C LEU A 296 -8.49 2.23 27.55
N LEU A 297 -9.55 1.85 28.22
CA LEU A 297 -9.94 2.34 29.54
C LEU A 297 -9.88 1.21 30.59
N ASP A 298 -9.50 1.55 31.81
CA ASP A 298 -9.69 0.68 32.98
C ASP A 298 -11.15 0.67 33.46
N GLU A 299 -11.45 -0.10 34.51
CA GLU A 299 -12.78 -0.17 35.11
C GLU A 299 -13.31 1.19 35.61
N LYS A 300 -12.39 2.08 36.01
CA LYS A 300 -12.70 3.41 36.54
C LYS A 300 -12.82 4.47 35.46
N GLY A 301 -12.52 4.12 34.20
CA GLY A 301 -12.55 5.03 33.07
C GLY A 301 -11.24 5.82 32.85
N HIS A 302 -10.13 5.46 33.52
CA HIS A 302 -8.83 6.06 33.22
C HIS A 302 -8.28 5.52 31.90
N ILE A 303 -7.72 6.38 31.09
CA ILE A 303 -7.08 5.98 29.81
C ILE A 303 -5.77 5.27 30.12
N LEU A 304 -5.67 4.02 29.65
CA LEU A 304 -4.47 3.21 29.70
C LEU A 304 -3.63 3.37 28.42
N ASP A 305 -4.25 3.28 27.25
CA ASP A 305 -3.62 3.43 25.94
C ASP A 305 -4.54 4.27 25.03
N ALA A 306 -3.95 5.04 24.13
CA ALA A 306 -4.69 5.82 23.15
C ALA A 306 -3.97 5.77 21.80
N VAL A 307 -4.73 5.51 20.74
CA VAL A 307 -4.23 5.47 19.38
C VAL A 307 -5.11 6.29 18.45
N LEU A 308 -4.50 6.83 17.41
CA LEU A 308 -5.21 7.41 16.27
C LEU A 308 -5.26 6.40 15.13
N SER A 309 -6.38 6.41 14.43
CA SER A 309 -6.62 5.58 13.26
C SER A 309 -7.54 6.32 12.28
N TYR A 310 -7.85 5.70 11.17
CA TYR A 310 -8.86 6.20 10.24
C TYR A 310 -9.45 5.05 9.43
N THR A 311 -10.60 5.32 8.85
CA THR A 311 -11.30 4.46 7.90
C THR A 311 -12.04 5.31 6.88
N ALA A 312 -12.83 4.69 6.01
CA ALA A 312 -13.73 5.42 5.12
C ALA A 312 -14.93 4.54 4.77
N LEU A 313 -16.04 5.19 4.46
CA LEU A 313 -17.25 4.49 4.03
C LEU A 313 -17.23 4.33 2.51
N ARG A 314 -17.03 3.11 2.02
CA ARG A 314 -17.08 2.77 0.60
C ARG A 314 -17.46 1.31 0.39
N ALA A 315 -18.03 0.98 -0.76
CA ALA A 315 -18.31 -0.38 -1.20
C ALA A 315 -17.68 -0.66 -2.57
N ILE A 316 -17.13 -1.86 -2.72
CA ILE A 316 -16.64 -2.40 -3.98
C ILE A 316 -17.49 -3.62 -4.32
N ALA A 317 -17.92 -3.73 -5.57
CA ALA A 317 -18.67 -4.90 -6.05
C ALA A 317 -18.38 -5.18 -7.52
N ILE A 318 -18.54 -6.43 -7.90
CA ILE A 318 -18.67 -6.85 -9.28
C ILE A 318 -20.15 -7.05 -9.57
N GLN A 319 -20.68 -6.36 -10.57
CA GLN A 319 -22.08 -6.50 -11.00
C GLN A 319 -22.09 -6.78 -12.51
N GLY A 320 -22.33 -8.04 -12.86
CA GLY A 320 -22.17 -8.50 -14.23
C GLY A 320 -20.77 -8.21 -14.76
N ASP A 321 -20.67 -7.59 -15.91
CA ASP A 321 -19.43 -7.23 -16.59
C ASP A 321 -18.79 -5.90 -16.09
N ARG A 322 -19.24 -5.38 -14.94
CA ARG A 322 -18.80 -4.07 -14.42
C ARG A 322 -18.17 -4.15 -13.06
N PHE A 323 -17.10 -3.38 -12.92
CA PHE A 323 -16.58 -2.98 -11.62
C PHE A 323 -17.42 -1.82 -11.09
N CYS A 324 -17.89 -1.92 -9.85
CA CYS A 324 -18.71 -0.90 -9.19
C CYS A 324 -18.04 -0.34 -7.95
N LEU A 325 -18.08 0.98 -7.80
CA LEU A 325 -17.70 1.73 -6.60
C LEU A 325 -18.96 2.39 -6.04
N ASN A 326 -19.27 2.13 -4.78
CA ASN A 326 -20.48 2.66 -4.11
C ASN A 326 -21.76 2.40 -4.93
N SER A 327 -21.92 1.16 -5.38
CA SER A 327 -23.06 0.67 -6.20
C SER A 327 -23.21 1.32 -7.56
N ARG A 328 -22.23 2.07 -8.04
CA ARG A 328 -22.23 2.70 -9.38
C ARG A 328 -21.12 2.10 -10.25
N PRO A 329 -21.40 1.80 -11.54
CA PRO A 329 -20.35 1.40 -12.47
C PRO A 329 -19.22 2.42 -12.49
N TYR A 330 -18.00 1.94 -12.35
CA TYR A 330 -16.80 2.78 -12.27
C TYR A 330 -15.72 2.24 -13.19
N GLN A 331 -15.38 3.00 -14.23
CA GLN A 331 -14.32 2.63 -15.16
C GLN A 331 -12.95 2.86 -14.51
N LEU A 332 -12.19 1.79 -14.34
CA LEU A 332 -10.82 1.87 -13.86
C LEU A 332 -9.88 2.37 -14.98
N ARG A 333 -9.16 3.44 -14.70
CA ARG A 333 -8.09 3.98 -15.55
C ARG A 333 -6.83 3.98 -14.74
N MET A 334 -6.09 2.90 -14.85
CA MET A 334 -4.93 2.64 -13.97
C MET A 334 -3.62 2.76 -14.73
N VAL A 335 -2.56 2.92 -13.98
CA VAL A 335 -1.19 2.81 -14.45
C VAL A 335 -0.43 1.81 -13.60
N LEU A 336 0.39 0.99 -14.22
CA LEU A 336 1.28 0.04 -13.54
C LEU A 336 2.46 0.81 -12.93
N ASP A 337 2.71 0.57 -11.65
CA ASP A 337 3.79 1.23 -10.89
C ASP A 337 4.65 0.19 -10.20
N GLN A 338 5.93 0.14 -10.59
CA GLN A 338 6.93 -0.75 -10.00
C GLN A 338 7.36 -0.32 -8.60
N GLY A 339 7.21 0.96 -8.25
CA GLY A 339 7.58 1.48 -6.94
C GLY A 339 9.09 1.48 -6.67
N TYR A 340 9.90 1.78 -7.69
CA TYR A 340 11.34 1.94 -7.57
C TYR A 340 11.77 3.39 -7.78
N TRP A 341 12.89 3.75 -7.15
CA TRP A 341 13.56 5.04 -7.33
C TRP A 341 15.04 4.83 -7.69
N PRO A 342 15.63 5.69 -8.52
CA PRO A 342 16.97 5.47 -9.05
C PRO A 342 18.06 5.26 -7.98
N GLU A 343 18.00 6.06 -6.90
CA GLU A 343 19.07 6.08 -5.89
C GLU A 343 18.75 5.21 -4.67
N THR A 344 17.49 4.81 -4.50
CA THR A 344 17.01 4.17 -3.27
C THR A 344 16.38 2.79 -3.49
N GLY A 345 16.24 2.34 -4.74
CA GLY A 345 15.67 1.03 -5.07
C GLY A 345 14.20 0.92 -4.63
N LEU A 346 13.86 -0.13 -3.90
CA LEU A 346 12.50 -0.34 -3.37
C LEU A 346 12.10 0.67 -2.27
N THR A 347 13.07 1.23 -1.56
CA THR A 347 12.81 2.16 -0.46
C THR A 347 12.44 3.53 -1.00
N PRO A 348 11.32 4.14 -0.58
CA PRO A 348 11.03 5.52 -0.96
C PRO A 348 12.10 6.47 -0.42
N PRO A 349 12.51 7.51 -1.17
CA PRO A 349 13.44 8.53 -0.67
C PRO A 349 12.95 9.23 0.60
N GLY A 350 11.64 9.33 0.76
CA GLY A 350 10.97 9.92 1.91
C GLY A 350 9.46 9.93 1.71
N ASP A 351 8.74 10.45 2.70
CA ASP A 351 7.28 10.50 2.70
C ASP A 351 6.72 11.36 1.55
N GLU A 352 7.38 12.50 1.26
CA GLU A 352 6.96 13.40 0.18
C GLU A 352 7.10 12.76 -1.21
N ALA A 353 8.04 11.80 -1.41
CA ALA A 353 8.16 11.05 -2.66
C ALA A 353 6.96 10.14 -2.89
N LEU A 354 6.48 9.48 -1.84
CA LEU A 354 5.26 8.64 -1.89
C LEU A 354 4.03 9.48 -2.25
N ARG A 355 3.87 10.62 -1.59
CA ARG A 355 2.80 11.58 -1.87
C ARG A 355 2.88 12.08 -3.32
N ARG A 356 4.08 12.43 -3.79
CA ARG A 356 4.31 12.95 -5.13
C ARG A 356 3.93 11.94 -6.22
N ASP A 357 4.24 10.66 -6.03
CA ASP A 357 3.86 9.61 -6.99
C ASP A 357 2.33 9.47 -7.09
N VAL A 358 1.60 9.53 -5.97
CA VAL A 358 0.12 9.56 -5.97
C VAL A 358 -0.42 10.80 -6.70
N GLU A 359 0.13 11.99 -6.42
CA GLU A 359 -0.26 13.24 -7.09
C GLU A 359 -0.02 13.18 -8.59
N LEU A 360 1.14 12.67 -9.04
CA LEU A 360 1.50 12.54 -10.45
C LEU A 360 0.56 11.58 -11.18
N ALA A 361 0.26 10.40 -10.61
CA ALA A 361 -0.70 9.48 -11.20
C ALA A 361 -2.07 10.17 -11.45
N LYS A 362 -2.55 10.94 -10.47
CA LYS A 362 -3.79 11.72 -10.61
C LYS A 362 -3.67 12.84 -11.63
N GLN A 363 -2.56 13.58 -11.66
CA GLN A 363 -2.29 14.64 -12.62
C GLN A 363 -2.27 14.11 -14.06
N MET A 364 -1.74 12.92 -14.30
CA MET A 364 -1.78 12.21 -15.59
C MET A 364 -3.17 11.69 -15.97
N GLY A 365 -4.20 11.86 -15.11
CA GLY A 365 -5.59 11.52 -15.41
C GLY A 365 -6.00 10.10 -15.01
N PHE A 366 -5.12 9.35 -14.38
CA PHE A 366 -5.45 8.05 -13.80
C PHE A 366 -6.31 8.22 -12.54
N ASN A 367 -7.13 7.23 -12.27
CA ASN A 367 -7.89 7.13 -11.03
C ASN A 367 -7.41 5.98 -10.13
N GLY A 368 -6.41 5.24 -10.59
CA GLY A 368 -5.81 4.14 -9.84
C GLY A 368 -4.42 3.76 -10.31
N VAL A 369 -3.76 2.95 -9.49
CA VAL A 369 -2.49 2.30 -9.77
C VAL A 369 -2.59 0.81 -9.49
N ARG A 370 -1.85 0.02 -10.24
CA ARG A 370 -1.52 -1.36 -9.90
C ARG A 370 -0.09 -1.37 -9.39
N LYS A 371 0.09 -1.61 -8.08
CA LYS A 371 1.41 -1.76 -7.48
C LYS A 371 1.95 -3.14 -7.86
N HIS A 372 2.88 -3.13 -8.81
CA HIS A 372 3.28 -4.34 -9.50
C HIS A 372 4.42 -5.05 -8.78
N GLN A 373 4.17 -6.31 -8.38
CA GLN A 373 5.16 -7.20 -7.77
C GLN A 373 5.82 -6.60 -6.51
N LYS A 374 5.11 -5.71 -5.80
CA LYS A 374 5.61 -5.02 -4.62
C LYS A 374 4.48 -4.74 -3.63
N ILE A 375 4.69 -5.12 -2.37
CA ILE A 375 3.88 -4.65 -1.25
C ILE A 375 4.47 -3.34 -0.76
N GLU A 376 3.69 -2.28 -0.91
CA GLU A 376 4.21 -0.93 -0.72
C GLU A 376 4.29 -0.53 0.77
N ASP A 377 5.06 0.52 1.05
CA ASP A 377 5.09 1.16 2.37
C ASP A 377 3.66 1.62 2.75
N PRO A 378 3.17 1.36 3.97
CA PRO A 378 1.82 1.77 4.38
C PRO A 378 1.53 3.26 4.24
N ARG A 379 2.56 4.12 4.23
CA ARG A 379 2.41 5.57 3.98
C ARG A 379 2.01 5.89 2.54
N TYR A 380 2.39 5.06 1.56
CA TYR A 380 1.86 5.20 0.20
C TYR A 380 0.34 4.98 0.17
N LEU A 381 -0.12 3.93 0.84
CA LEU A 381 -1.55 3.63 0.95
C LEU A 381 -2.29 4.76 1.69
N TYR A 382 -1.69 5.32 2.74
CA TYR A 382 -2.21 6.51 3.42
C TYR A 382 -2.39 7.70 2.45
N TRP A 383 -1.39 8.01 1.62
CA TRP A 383 -1.50 9.09 0.63
C TRP A 383 -2.52 8.78 -0.46
N ALA A 384 -2.62 7.52 -0.88
CA ALA A 384 -3.66 7.07 -1.80
C ALA A 384 -5.07 7.22 -1.20
N ASP A 385 -5.24 6.89 0.09
CA ASP A 385 -6.48 7.09 0.83
C ASP A 385 -6.85 8.58 0.93
N MET A 386 -5.89 9.42 1.30
CA MET A 386 -6.06 10.85 1.52
C MET A 386 -6.32 11.65 0.25
N LEU A 387 -5.63 11.28 -0.82
CA LEU A 387 -5.68 12.01 -2.09
C LEU A 387 -6.69 11.40 -3.08
N GLY A 388 -7.20 10.21 -2.79
CA GLY A 388 -8.19 9.53 -3.60
C GLY A 388 -7.58 8.89 -4.86
N LEU A 389 -6.80 7.82 -4.68
CA LEU A 389 -6.28 7.00 -5.77
C LEU A 389 -6.55 5.53 -5.43
N VAL A 390 -7.27 4.79 -6.29
CA VAL A 390 -7.49 3.37 -6.01
C VAL A 390 -6.21 2.56 -6.27
N VAL A 391 -6.03 1.48 -5.53
CA VAL A 391 -4.86 0.63 -5.59
C VAL A 391 -5.28 -0.82 -5.84
N TRP A 392 -4.68 -1.48 -6.82
CA TRP A 392 -4.57 -2.92 -6.87
C TRP A 392 -3.27 -3.33 -6.20
N GLU A 393 -3.37 -4.17 -5.20
CA GLU A 393 -2.21 -4.66 -4.47
C GLU A 393 -1.85 -6.07 -4.92
N GLU A 394 -0.59 -6.23 -5.34
CA GLU A 394 -0.12 -7.44 -5.97
C GLU A 394 1.03 -8.05 -5.19
N MET A 395 0.92 -9.34 -4.92
CA MET A 395 1.94 -10.10 -4.20
C MET A 395 3.19 -10.28 -5.07
N PRO A 396 4.38 -9.99 -4.55
CA PRO A 396 5.64 -10.36 -5.20
C PRO A 396 5.72 -11.86 -5.46
N SER A 397 6.01 -12.24 -6.70
CA SER A 397 6.06 -13.64 -7.09
C SER A 397 7.34 -14.35 -6.62
N ALA A 398 7.21 -15.63 -6.26
CA ALA A 398 8.31 -16.57 -6.34
C ALA A 398 8.48 -17.04 -7.80
N TYR A 399 9.64 -17.61 -8.15
CA TYR A 399 9.92 -18.09 -9.51
C TYR A 399 10.05 -19.63 -9.61
N ARG A 400 9.66 -20.33 -8.55
CA ARG A 400 9.60 -21.80 -8.52
C ARG A 400 8.32 -22.26 -7.84
N PHE A 401 7.80 -23.40 -8.30
CA PHE A 401 6.73 -24.12 -7.62
C PHE A 401 7.35 -25.21 -6.75
N THR A 402 7.49 -24.96 -5.48
CA THR A 402 8.06 -25.86 -4.46
C THR A 402 7.23 -25.79 -3.19
N ARG A 403 7.47 -26.71 -2.26
CA ARG A 403 6.84 -26.68 -0.94
C ARG A 403 7.15 -25.38 -0.19
N ASP A 404 8.41 -24.97 -0.26
CA ASP A 404 8.88 -23.76 0.44
C ASP A 404 8.25 -22.49 -0.15
N SER A 405 8.14 -22.40 -1.50
CA SER A 405 7.50 -21.24 -2.12
C SER A 405 6.00 -21.16 -1.80
N ILE A 406 5.31 -22.30 -1.73
CA ILE A 406 3.90 -22.35 -1.34
C ILE A 406 3.71 -21.84 0.11
N GLU A 407 4.53 -22.33 1.05
CA GLU A 407 4.45 -21.98 2.45
C GLU A 407 4.77 -20.48 2.66
N ARG A 408 5.89 -20.01 2.11
CA ARG A 408 6.36 -18.62 2.26
C ARG A 408 5.37 -17.62 1.70
N LEU A 409 4.95 -17.81 0.45
CA LEU A 409 4.03 -16.88 -0.21
C LEU A 409 2.65 -16.88 0.45
N SER A 410 2.11 -18.05 0.82
CA SER A 410 0.78 -18.13 1.46
C SER A 410 0.76 -17.44 2.81
N ARG A 411 1.82 -17.62 3.63
CA ARG A 411 1.94 -16.96 4.94
C ARG A 411 2.07 -15.45 4.78
N GLU A 412 3.01 -15.00 3.97
CA GLU A 412 3.30 -13.57 3.79
C GLU A 412 2.09 -12.85 3.17
N TRP A 413 1.38 -13.48 2.21
CA TRP A 413 0.16 -12.93 1.65
C TRP A 413 -0.97 -12.75 2.67
N ALA A 414 -1.13 -13.69 3.60
CA ALA A 414 -2.10 -13.54 4.67
C ALA A 414 -1.75 -12.37 5.62
N GLU A 415 -0.48 -12.16 5.90
CA GLU A 415 0.02 -11.05 6.71
C GLU A 415 -0.16 -9.71 6.00
N VAL A 416 0.06 -9.64 4.68
CA VAL A 416 -0.23 -8.46 3.84
C VAL A 416 -1.69 -8.06 3.93
N ILE A 417 -2.61 -9.00 3.70
CA ILE A 417 -4.05 -8.74 3.79
C ILE A 417 -4.44 -8.26 5.20
N ALA A 418 -3.89 -8.87 6.23
CA ALA A 418 -4.15 -8.46 7.62
C ALA A 418 -3.65 -7.02 7.89
N ARG A 419 -2.50 -6.63 7.33
CA ARG A 419 -1.94 -5.28 7.45
C ARG A 419 -2.80 -4.24 6.73
N ASP A 420 -3.20 -4.53 5.49
CA ASP A 420 -3.64 -3.49 4.54
C ASP A 420 -5.15 -3.47 4.27
N SER A 421 -5.92 -4.49 4.72
CA SER A 421 -7.36 -4.59 4.45
C SER A 421 -8.21 -3.41 4.96
N SER A 422 -7.70 -2.62 5.91
CA SER A 422 -8.39 -1.41 6.40
C SER A 422 -8.24 -0.19 5.49
N HIS A 423 -7.32 -0.21 4.51
CA HIS A 423 -7.12 0.91 3.59
C HIS A 423 -8.25 1.03 2.57
N PRO A 424 -8.96 2.16 2.50
CA PRO A 424 -10.05 2.34 1.53
C PRO A 424 -9.59 2.40 0.09
N CYS A 425 -8.34 2.79 -0.18
CA CYS A 425 -7.80 2.85 -1.55
C CYS A 425 -7.64 1.48 -2.19
N ILE A 426 -7.40 0.41 -1.42
CA ILE A 426 -7.26 -0.94 -1.99
C ILE A 426 -8.62 -1.43 -2.47
N VAL A 427 -8.70 -1.73 -3.77
CA VAL A 427 -9.94 -2.14 -4.42
C VAL A 427 -9.88 -3.53 -5.08
N ALA A 428 -8.70 -4.14 -5.15
CA ALA A 428 -8.51 -5.51 -5.60
C ALA A 428 -7.22 -6.11 -5.06
N TRP A 429 -7.20 -7.44 -4.94
CA TRP A 429 -6.08 -8.27 -4.52
C TRP A 429 -5.59 -9.16 -5.67
N VAL A 430 -4.27 -9.22 -5.87
CA VAL A 430 -3.66 -9.99 -6.97
C VAL A 430 -2.56 -10.91 -6.42
N PRO A 431 -2.87 -12.18 -6.08
CA PRO A 431 -1.88 -13.11 -5.54
C PRO A 431 -0.86 -13.63 -6.55
N PHE A 432 -1.19 -13.67 -7.85
CA PHE A 432 -0.28 -14.08 -8.92
C PHE A 432 -0.37 -13.17 -10.12
N ASN A 433 0.78 -13.00 -10.78
CA ASN A 433 0.92 -12.32 -12.06
C ASN A 433 1.61 -13.25 -13.06
N GLU A 434 1.06 -13.33 -14.28
CA GLU A 434 1.69 -13.96 -15.45
C GLU A 434 2.22 -15.39 -15.22
N SER A 435 1.55 -16.15 -14.37
CA SER A 435 1.95 -17.53 -14.00
C SER A 435 3.35 -17.62 -13.37
N TRP A 436 3.96 -16.51 -12.94
CA TRP A 436 5.22 -16.55 -12.19
C TRP A 436 5.03 -17.34 -10.89
N GLY A 437 5.90 -18.33 -10.66
CA GLY A 437 5.79 -19.27 -9.54
C GLY A 437 4.87 -20.46 -9.77
N VAL A 438 4.09 -20.45 -10.85
CA VAL A 438 3.21 -21.56 -11.29
C VAL A 438 3.37 -21.80 -12.81
N PRO A 439 4.59 -22.09 -13.30
CA PRO A 439 4.92 -22.06 -14.73
C PRO A 439 4.21 -23.09 -15.58
N ASP A 440 3.76 -24.21 -14.97
CA ASP A 440 3.07 -25.30 -15.65
C ASP A 440 1.56 -25.27 -15.43
N LEU A 441 0.99 -24.10 -15.15
CA LEU A 441 -0.41 -23.91 -14.82
C LEU A 441 -1.38 -24.56 -15.85
N PRO A 442 -1.12 -24.50 -17.18
CA PRO A 442 -1.94 -25.17 -18.18
C PRO A 442 -2.02 -26.71 -18.02
N ASP A 443 -0.95 -27.35 -17.54
CA ASP A 443 -0.81 -28.82 -17.55
C ASP A 443 -0.77 -29.45 -16.16
N SER A 444 -0.58 -28.62 -15.10
CA SER A 444 -0.44 -29.09 -13.70
C SER A 444 -1.70 -28.85 -12.87
N PRO A 445 -2.48 -29.89 -12.51
CA PRO A 445 -3.59 -29.75 -11.58
C PRO A 445 -3.18 -29.19 -10.22
N ALA A 446 -1.97 -29.54 -9.73
CA ALA A 446 -1.48 -29.06 -8.44
C ALA A 446 -1.29 -27.54 -8.43
N GLN A 447 -0.74 -26.97 -9.52
CA GLN A 447 -0.58 -25.51 -9.64
C GLN A 447 -1.94 -24.80 -9.78
N ARG A 448 -2.90 -25.39 -10.51
CA ARG A 448 -4.29 -24.86 -10.57
C ARG A 448 -4.94 -24.83 -9.19
N HIS A 449 -4.83 -25.92 -8.42
CA HIS A 449 -5.35 -25.97 -7.06
C HIS A 449 -4.67 -24.95 -6.14
N TYR A 450 -3.39 -24.66 -6.34
CA TYR A 450 -2.69 -23.65 -5.56
C TYR A 450 -3.21 -22.24 -5.85
N VAL A 451 -3.40 -21.89 -7.12
CA VAL A 451 -4.03 -20.60 -7.49
C VAL A 451 -5.45 -20.49 -6.92
N GLN A 452 -6.26 -21.56 -7.03
CA GLN A 452 -7.60 -21.60 -6.43
C GLN A 452 -7.56 -21.47 -4.91
N ALA A 453 -6.62 -22.14 -4.24
CA ALA A 453 -6.47 -22.07 -2.79
C ALA A 453 -6.16 -20.64 -2.32
N LEU A 454 -5.23 -19.93 -2.99
CA LEU A 454 -4.93 -18.55 -2.67
C LEU A 454 -6.08 -17.58 -3.01
N TYR A 455 -6.79 -17.80 -4.10
CA TYR A 455 -8.02 -17.06 -4.40
C TYR A 455 -9.03 -17.19 -3.25
N HIS A 456 -9.36 -18.42 -2.83
CA HIS A 456 -10.32 -18.65 -1.76
C HIS A 456 -9.82 -18.19 -0.38
N MET A 457 -8.55 -18.33 -0.09
CA MET A 457 -7.93 -17.80 1.12
C MET A 457 -8.08 -16.28 1.19
N THR A 458 -7.78 -15.59 0.10
CA THR A 458 -7.95 -14.13 -0.01
C THR A 458 -9.40 -13.72 0.22
N LYS A 459 -10.35 -14.39 -0.44
CA LYS A 459 -11.80 -14.16 -0.23
C LYS A 459 -12.26 -14.45 1.21
N THR A 460 -11.59 -15.37 1.90
CA THR A 460 -11.87 -15.68 3.32
C THR A 460 -11.36 -14.58 4.24
N LEU A 461 -10.16 -14.06 3.97
CA LEU A 461 -9.52 -13.01 4.78
C LEU A 461 -10.14 -11.64 4.52
N ASP A 462 -10.52 -11.36 3.28
CA ASP A 462 -11.22 -10.15 2.88
C ASP A 462 -12.32 -10.44 1.83
N PRO A 463 -13.56 -10.64 2.25
CA PRO A 463 -14.70 -10.87 1.35
C PRO A 463 -15.18 -9.61 0.64
N THR A 464 -14.66 -8.43 0.98
CA THR A 464 -15.19 -7.13 0.54
C THR A 464 -14.61 -6.64 -0.78
N ARG A 465 -13.59 -7.32 -1.31
CA ARG A 465 -12.87 -6.94 -2.53
C ARG A 465 -12.81 -8.06 -3.54
N PRO A 466 -12.78 -7.73 -4.85
CA PRO A 466 -12.46 -8.71 -5.89
C PRO A 466 -11.02 -9.21 -5.78
N VAL A 467 -10.82 -10.43 -6.26
CA VAL A 467 -9.53 -11.10 -6.33
C VAL A 467 -9.26 -11.48 -7.78
N ILE A 468 -8.10 -11.11 -8.29
CA ILE A 468 -7.60 -11.53 -9.59
C ILE A 468 -6.59 -12.66 -9.32
N GLY A 469 -7.00 -13.91 -9.48
CA GLY A 469 -6.23 -15.06 -9.03
C GLY A 469 -4.87 -15.23 -9.71
N ASN A 470 -4.82 -14.99 -11.01
CA ASN A 470 -3.58 -14.89 -11.81
C ASN A 470 -3.84 -13.86 -12.91
N ASP A 471 -3.16 -12.73 -12.86
CA ASP A 471 -3.40 -11.63 -13.78
C ASP A 471 -2.66 -11.83 -15.11
N GLY A 472 -3.31 -11.43 -16.20
CA GLY A 472 -2.76 -11.35 -17.54
C GLY A 472 -3.09 -12.51 -18.46
N TRP A 473 -2.96 -13.75 -17.99
CA TRP A 473 -3.27 -14.99 -18.73
C TRP A 473 -3.49 -16.18 -17.81
N GLU A 474 -3.92 -17.30 -18.43
CA GLU A 474 -4.08 -18.61 -17.76
C GLU A 474 -4.91 -18.54 -16.47
N SER A 475 -5.99 -17.77 -16.52
CA SER A 475 -6.88 -17.62 -15.37
C SER A 475 -7.59 -18.93 -15.03
N VAL A 476 -7.62 -19.27 -13.73
CA VAL A 476 -8.29 -20.47 -13.17
C VAL A 476 -9.43 -20.07 -12.24
N ALA A 477 -9.20 -19.10 -11.35
CA ALA A 477 -10.18 -18.52 -10.44
C ALA A 477 -9.93 -17.02 -10.32
N THR A 478 -10.93 -16.20 -10.67
CA THR A 478 -10.79 -14.75 -10.68
C THR A 478 -12.16 -14.08 -10.64
N ASP A 479 -12.25 -12.90 -10.06
CA ASP A 479 -13.46 -12.05 -10.13
C ASP A 479 -13.41 -11.10 -11.34
N ILE A 480 -12.22 -10.76 -11.84
CA ILE A 480 -11.99 -9.93 -13.02
C ILE A 480 -11.01 -10.68 -13.93
N ILE A 481 -11.30 -10.72 -15.22
CA ILE A 481 -10.39 -11.32 -16.20
C ILE A 481 -9.39 -10.25 -16.63
N GLY A 482 -8.15 -10.37 -16.18
CA GLY A 482 -7.03 -9.55 -16.59
C GLY A 482 -6.44 -10.00 -17.91
N ILE A 483 -6.07 -9.06 -18.76
CA ILE A 483 -5.53 -9.30 -20.09
C ILE A 483 -4.23 -8.50 -20.24
N HIS A 484 -3.13 -9.20 -20.62
CA HIS A 484 -1.90 -8.56 -21.05
C HIS A 484 -1.79 -8.62 -22.57
N ASP A 485 -1.74 -7.44 -23.19
CA ASP A 485 -1.67 -7.33 -24.65
C ASP A 485 -0.80 -6.15 -25.06
N TYR A 486 0.45 -6.43 -25.39
CA TYR A 486 1.44 -5.46 -25.83
C TYR A 486 1.47 -5.23 -27.36
N ASP A 487 0.33 -5.45 -28.04
CA ASP A 487 0.21 -5.05 -29.43
C ASP A 487 0.33 -3.52 -29.56
N ASP A 488 1.20 -3.05 -30.43
CA ASP A 488 1.50 -1.62 -30.62
C ASP A 488 0.53 -0.92 -31.58
N GLN A 489 -0.38 -1.69 -32.20
CA GLN A 489 -1.36 -1.15 -33.17
C GLN A 489 -2.72 -0.98 -32.52
N ALA A 490 -3.13 0.26 -32.31
CA ALA A 490 -4.40 0.61 -31.70
C ALA A 490 -5.60 -0.04 -32.40
N GLU A 491 -5.57 -0.11 -33.75
CA GLU A 491 -6.63 -0.71 -34.56
C GLU A 491 -6.77 -2.21 -34.31
N ARG A 492 -5.66 -2.93 -34.09
CA ARG A 492 -5.68 -4.36 -33.78
C ARG A 492 -6.27 -4.62 -32.40
N ILE A 493 -5.91 -3.83 -31.40
CA ILE A 493 -6.50 -3.87 -30.05
C ILE A 493 -8.00 -3.54 -30.14
N GLY A 494 -8.36 -2.44 -30.84
CA GLY A 494 -9.73 -2.01 -31.03
C GLY A 494 -10.61 -3.09 -31.65
N ARG A 495 -10.12 -3.80 -32.68
CA ARG A 495 -10.82 -4.92 -33.30
C ARG A 495 -10.94 -6.12 -32.39
N ARG A 496 -9.82 -6.53 -31.73
CA ARG A 496 -9.73 -7.72 -30.88
C ARG A 496 -10.69 -7.64 -29.70
N TYR A 497 -10.82 -6.48 -29.10
CA TYR A 497 -11.67 -6.26 -27.92
C TYR A 497 -12.95 -5.48 -28.20
N GLY A 498 -13.30 -5.32 -29.47
CA GLY A 498 -14.64 -4.82 -29.86
C GLY A 498 -15.73 -5.79 -29.42
N VAL A 499 -16.96 -5.29 -29.27
CA VAL A 499 -18.11 -6.07 -28.72
C VAL A 499 -18.34 -7.37 -29.45
N ASP A 500 -18.19 -7.37 -30.79
CA ASP A 500 -18.46 -8.54 -31.63
C ASP A 500 -17.38 -9.62 -31.56
N GLU A 501 -16.14 -9.24 -31.21
CA GLU A 501 -14.97 -10.13 -31.28
C GLU A 501 -14.45 -10.56 -29.90
N VAL A 502 -14.75 -9.81 -28.86
CA VAL A 502 -14.12 -9.97 -27.53
C VAL A 502 -14.25 -11.38 -26.96
N GLN A 503 -15.43 -12.01 -27.08
CA GLN A 503 -15.66 -13.35 -26.57
C GLN A 503 -14.79 -14.39 -27.29
N THR A 504 -14.62 -14.23 -28.60
CA THR A 504 -13.75 -15.08 -29.41
C THR A 504 -12.28 -14.88 -29.04
N ALA A 505 -11.88 -13.63 -28.80
CA ALA A 505 -10.50 -13.26 -28.43
C ALA A 505 -10.03 -13.89 -27.13
N LEU A 506 -10.93 -14.16 -26.17
CA LEU A 506 -10.59 -14.80 -24.89
C LEU A 506 -10.00 -16.21 -25.06
N PHE A 507 -10.39 -16.92 -26.11
CA PHE A 507 -9.97 -18.31 -26.37
C PHE A 507 -8.89 -18.43 -27.45
N LYS A 508 -8.47 -17.32 -28.07
CA LYS A 508 -7.44 -17.29 -29.10
C LYS A 508 -6.09 -16.88 -28.53
N ARG A 509 -5.02 -17.29 -29.23
CA ARG A 509 -3.62 -16.93 -28.91
C ARG A 509 -3.07 -15.82 -29.81
N GLU A 510 -3.91 -14.86 -30.21
CA GLU A 510 -3.57 -13.83 -31.19
C GLU A 510 -2.75 -12.65 -30.61
N ARG A 511 -2.67 -12.55 -29.29
CA ARG A 511 -1.88 -11.51 -28.62
C ARG A 511 -0.38 -11.81 -28.71
N PRO A 512 0.47 -10.77 -28.67
CA PRO A 512 1.90 -10.96 -28.44
C PRO A 512 2.14 -11.88 -27.22
N GLY A 513 3.08 -12.81 -27.33
CA GLY A 513 3.33 -13.83 -26.31
C GLY A 513 2.51 -15.13 -26.44
N GLY A 514 1.40 -15.12 -27.17
CA GLY A 514 0.64 -16.34 -27.55
C GLY A 514 0.05 -17.17 -26.41
N ARG A 515 -0.18 -16.56 -25.22
CA ARG A 515 -0.73 -17.25 -24.03
C ARG A 515 -2.26 -17.36 -24.10
N LEU A 516 -2.84 -18.39 -23.46
CA LEU A 516 -4.28 -18.48 -23.22
C LEU A 516 -4.68 -17.51 -22.12
N LEU A 517 -5.89 -16.94 -22.17
CA LEU A 517 -6.42 -16.13 -21.07
C LEU A 517 -7.14 -16.96 -20.03
N LEU A 518 -7.86 -18.01 -20.47
CA LEU A 518 -8.67 -18.87 -19.63
C LEU A 518 -8.23 -20.31 -19.84
N LEU A 519 -8.11 -21.07 -18.76
CA LEU A 519 -7.69 -22.49 -18.81
C LEU A 519 -8.88 -23.45 -18.76
N ASP A 520 -9.90 -23.13 -17.99
CA ASP A 520 -11.07 -23.97 -17.81
C ASP A 520 -12.28 -23.36 -18.54
N SER A 521 -13.21 -24.21 -18.97
CA SER A 521 -14.44 -23.82 -19.66
C SER A 521 -15.41 -22.95 -18.85
N GLN A 522 -14.94 -22.43 -17.73
CA GLN A 522 -15.67 -21.55 -16.82
C GLN A 522 -15.63 -20.08 -17.22
N ALA A 523 -15.43 -19.76 -18.50
CA ALA A 523 -15.68 -18.40 -18.96
C ALA A 523 -17.14 -18.06 -18.64
N ARG A 524 -17.35 -17.43 -17.48
CA ARG A 524 -18.62 -16.77 -17.22
C ARG A 524 -18.68 -15.60 -18.17
N SER A 525 -19.65 -15.59 -19.03
CA SER A 525 -19.88 -14.50 -20.01
C SER A 525 -20.16 -13.14 -19.38
N ASP A 526 -20.23 -13.08 -18.04
CA ASP A 526 -20.64 -11.93 -17.23
C ASP A 526 -19.55 -11.36 -16.33
N GLN A 527 -18.30 -11.85 -16.38
CA GLN A 527 -17.20 -11.27 -15.60
C GLN A 527 -16.64 -10.00 -16.27
N PRO A 528 -16.23 -8.99 -15.49
CA PRO A 528 -15.52 -7.83 -16.03
C PRO A 528 -14.24 -8.24 -16.75
N LEU A 529 -14.02 -7.68 -17.93
CA LEU A 529 -12.76 -7.79 -18.67
C LEU A 529 -11.97 -6.50 -18.46
N MET A 530 -10.67 -6.62 -18.23
CA MET A 530 -9.80 -5.47 -18.04
C MET A 530 -8.47 -5.69 -18.74
N LEU A 531 -8.02 -4.72 -19.52
CA LEU A 531 -6.69 -4.72 -20.13
C LEU A 531 -5.70 -4.27 -19.06
N THR A 532 -5.12 -5.23 -18.33
CA THR A 532 -4.34 -4.99 -17.11
C THR A 532 -2.87 -4.72 -17.37
N GLU A 533 -2.38 -5.04 -18.58
CA GLU A 533 -1.10 -4.55 -19.10
C GLU A 533 -1.19 -4.32 -20.60
N PHE A 534 -0.78 -3.14 -21.04
CA PHE A 534 -0.66 -2.79 -22.46
C PHE A 534 0.20 -1.55 -22.64
N GLY A 535 0.61 -1.30 -23.87
CA GLY A 535 1.45 -0.16 -24.21
C GLY A 535 2.92 -0.53 -24.14
N GLY A 536 3.61 -0.27 -23.03
CA GLY A 536 5.02 -0.60 -22.90
C GLY A 536 5.92 0.09 -23.95
N ILE A 537 5.54 1.31 -24.38
CA ILE A 537 6.22 2.08 -25.41
C ILE A 537 7.46 2.71 -24.82
N ALA A 538 8.64 2.32 -25.28
CA ALA A 538 9.90 2.91 -24.84
C ALA A 538 10.20 4.22 -25.55
N TYR A 539 10.66 5.18 -24.79
CA TYR A 539 11.33 6.38 -25.27
C TYR A 539 12.42 6.79 -24.27
N SER A 540 13.65 6.91 -24.75
CA SER A 540 14.77 7.46 -23.99
C SER A 540 15.71 8.20 -24.95
N PRO A 541 16.23 9.38 -24.59
CA PRO A 541 17.29 10.06 -25.34
C PRO A 541 18.56 9.22 -25.46
N ASP A 542 18.89 8.47 -24.39
CA ASP A 542 19.93 7.44 -24.41
C ASP A 542 19.28 6.08 -24.70
N THR A 543 19.64 5.48 -25.80
CA THR A 543 19.11 4.19 -26.25
C THR A 543 19.96 3.00 -25.82
N SER A 544 21.15 3.24 -25.24
CA SER A 544 22.07 2.18 -24.85
C SER A 544 21.52 1.44 -23.62
N GLY A 545 21.37 0.10 -23.73
CA GLY A 545 20.91 -0.75 -22.64
C GLY A 545 19.45 -0.56 -22.21
N THR A 546 18.64 0.27 -22.90
CA THR A 546 17.24 0.48 -22.60
C THR A 546 16.31 -0.27 -23.54
N TRP A 547 15.15 -0.71 -23.03
CA TRP A 547 14.17 -1.44 -23.83
C TRP A 547 12.70 -1.09 -23.46
N GLY A 548 11.78 -1.62 -24.25
CA GLY A 548 10.34 -1.69 -24.08
C GLY A 548 9.76 -2.53 -25.19
N TYR A 549 8.47 -2.84 -25.12
CA TYR A 549 7.79 -3.72 -26.09
C TYR A 549 7.75 -3.13 -27.51
N THR A 550 7.70 -1.82 -27.61
CA THR A 550 7.92 -1.05 -28.85
C THR A 550 8.70 0.21 -28.51
N ARG A 551 9.27 0.88 -29.51
CA ARG A 551 10.09 2.07 -29.31
C ARG A 551 9.63 3.24 -30.16
N SER A 552 9.67 4.43 -29.56
CA SER A 552 9.52 5.72 -30.24
C SER A 552 10.86 6.44 -30.33
N GLU A 553 11.10 7.16 -31.41
CA GLU A 553 12.34 7.88 -31.65
C GLU A 553 12.34 9.30 -31.05
N THR A 554 11.15 9.88 -30.87
CA THR A 554 10.98 11.22 -30.31
C THR A 554 9.89 11.24 -29.24
N SER A 555 9.93 12.22 -28.34
CA SER A 555 8.90 12.50 -27.35
C SER A 555 7.54 12.75 -28.02
N THR A 556 7.49 13.45 -29.14
CA THR A 556 6.26 13.70 -29.90
C THR A 556 5.65 12.39 -30.40
N GLN A 557 6.46 11.53 -31.06
CA GLN A 557 6.00 10.22 -31.53
C GLN A 557 5.52 9.33 -30.37
N PHE A 558 6.18 9.41 -29.22
CA PHE A 558 5.76 8.71 -28.01
C PHE A 558 4.38 9.18 -27.56
N GLY A 559 4.16 10.50 -27.46
CA GLY A 559 2.87 11.08 -27.08
C GLY A 559 1.74 10.75 -28.08
N GLU A 560 2.01 10.78 -29.39
CA GLU A 560 1.05 10.39 -30.44
C GLU A 560 0.62 8.93 -30.32
N ARG A 561 1.59 8.00 -30.15
CA ARG A 561 1.30 6.57 -29.98
C ARG A 561 0.54 6.29 -28.69
N TYR A 562 0.95 6.90 -27.58
CA TYR A 562 0.24 6.80 -26.31
C TYR A 562 -1.22 7.26 -26.48
N THR A 563 -1.42 8.43 -27.09
CA THR A 563 -2.76 9.01 -27.28
C THR A 563 -3.65 8.13 -28.14
N ALA A 564 -3.13 7.60 -29.25
CA ALA A 564 -3.87 6.71 -30.14
C ALA A 564 -4.29 5.43 -29.40
N LEU A 565 -3.35 4.79 -28.70
CA LEU A 565 -3.57 3.54 -28.00
C LEU A 565 -4.58 3.68 -26.86
N VAL A 566 -4.35 4.66 -25.95
CA VAL A 566 -5.20 4.87 -24.78
C VAL A 566 -6.60 5.38 -25.18
N SER A 567 -6.69 6.23 -26.21
CA SER A 567 -7.99 6.68 -26.71
C SER A 567 -8.83 5.54 -27.29
N THR A 568 -8.20 4.59 -27.98
CA THR A 568 -8.87 3.38 -28.48
C THR A 568 -9.35 2.51 -27.30
N VAL A 569 -8.45 2.16 -26.38
CA VAL A 569 -8.77 1.29 -25.24
C VAL A 569 -9.88 1.89 -24.37
N ARG A 570 -9.84 3.19 -24.11
CA ARG A 570 -10.85 3.90 -23.31
C ARG A 570 -12.26 3.84 -23.92
N GLN A 571 -12.36 3.72 -25.24
CA GLN A 571 -13.66 3.67 -25.95
C GLN A 571 -14.26 2.26 -26.02
N LEU A 572 -13.49 1.23 -25.64
CA LEU A 572 -13.97 -0.15 -25.66
C LEU A 572 -14.95 -0.40 -24.50
N VAL A 573 -16.23 -0.40 -24.82
CA VAL A 573 -17.33 -0.62 -23.86
C VAL A 573 -17.35 -2.05 -23.31
N SER A 574 -16.69 -2.99 -23.96
CA SER A 574 -16.47 -4.37 -23.50
C SER A 574 -15.51 -4.47 -22.29
N LEU A 575 -14.72 -3.43 -22.05
CA LEU A 575 -13.76 -3.41 -20.95
C LEU A 575 -14.29 -2.61 -19.76
N ALA A 576 -14.15 -3.17 -18.56
CA ALA A 576 -14.45 -2.48 -17.31
C ALA A 576 -13.38 -1.46 -16.93
N GLY A 577 -12.21 -1.53 -17.54
CA GLY A 577 -11.10 -0.62 -17.30
C GLY A 577 -9.82 -1.04 -18.00
N PHE A 578 -8.75 -0.31 -17.69
CA PHE A 578 -7.41 -0.56 -18.22
C PHE A 578 -6.32 -0.18 -17.21
N CYS A 579 -5.12 -0.76 -17.39
CA CYS A 579 -3.90 -0.37 -16.69
C CYS A 579 -2.75 -0.26 -17.69
N TYR A 580 -2.24 0.95 -17.90
CA TYR A 580 -1.16 1.23 -18.85
C TYR A 580 0.21 0.90 -18.25
N THR A 581 1.09 0.27 -19.02
CA THR A 581 2.48 -0.01 -18.66
C THR A 581 3.41 1.04 -19.27
N GLN A 582 4.04 1.96 -18.48
CA GLN A 582 3.97 2.05 -17.03
C GLN A 582 4.10 3.50 -16.52
N PHE A 583 4.13 3.68 -15.21
CA PHE A 583 4.16 4.99 -14.55
C PHE A 583 5.47 5.75 -14.82
N SER A 584 6.60 5.15 -14.49
CA SER A 584 7.93 5.74 -14.67
C SER A 584 8.93 4.71 -15.20
N ASP A 585 9.98 5.18 -15.84
CA ASP A 585 11.11 4.34 -16.19
C ASP A 585 11.68 3.67 -14.94
N THR A 586 12.05 2.41 -15.09
CA THR A 586 12.60 1.61 -14.01
C THR A 586 13.84 0.88 -14.53
N TYR A 587 15.01 1.35 -14.12
CA TYR A 587 16.30 0.85 -14.60
C TYR A 587 16.37 0.76 -16.14
N GLN A 588 16.53 -0.45 -16.70
CA GLN A 588 16.63 -0.68 -18.15
C GLN A 588 15.27 -0.55 -18.88
N GLU A 589 14.14 -0.61 -18.19
CA GLU A 589 12.82 -0.40 -18.80
C GLU A 589 12.52 1.09 -18.99
N ALA A 590 12.64 1.57 -20.25
CA ALA A 590 12.40 2.96 -20.60
C ALA A 590 10.98 3.22 -21.15
N ASN A 591 9.99 2.50 -20.65
CA ASN A 591 8.59 2.51 -21.11
C ASN A 591 7.62 3.27 -20.18
N GLY A 592 8.15 4.01 -19.21
CA GLY A 592 7.37 4.90 -18.34
C GLY A 592 6.80 6.10 -19.08
N LEU A 593 5.69 6.66 -18.57
CA LEU A 593 5.19 7.99 -18.96
C LEU A 593 6.09 9.10 -18.39
N LEU A 594 6.73 8.81 -17.28
CA LEU A 594 7.72 9.65 -16.63
C LEU A 594 9.10 9.01 -16.78
N TYR A 595 10.15 9.84 -16.80
CA TYR A 595 11.51 9.35 -16.53
C TYR A 595 11.60 8.83 -15.09
N ALA A 596 12.69 8.14 -14.78
CA ALA A 596 12.93 7.55 -13.46
C ALA A 596 12.93 8.61 -12.33
N ASP A 597 13.32 9.85 -12.61
CA ASP A 597 13.29 10.99 -11.70
C ASP A 597 11.90 11.65 -11.55
N ARG A 598 10.88 11.07 -12.17
CA ARG A 598 9.48 11.56 -12.23
C ARG A 598 9.28 12.79 -13.12
N THR A 599 10.24 13.14 -13.96
CA THR A 599 10.05 14.17 -14.99
C THR A 599 9.18 13.61 -16.13
N PRO A 600 8.12 14.31 -16.57
CA PRO A 600 7.27 13.83 -17.67
C PRO A 600 8.02 13.75 -19.01
N LYS A 601 7.79 12.69 -19.78
CA LYS A 601 8.38 12.51 -21.12
C LYS A 601 7.72 13.40 -22.19
N PHE A 602 6.48 13.83 -21.94
CA PHE A 602 5.75 14.83 -22.72
C PHE A 602 4.75 15.54 -21.80
N PRO A 603 4.10 16.63 -22.22
CA PRO A 603 3.30 17.48 -21.31
C PRO A 603 2.24 16.71 -20.52
N LEU A 604 2.23 16.87 -19.19
CA LEU A 604 1.29 16.21 -18.30
C LEU A 604 -0.18 16.42 -18.69
N GLU A 605 -0.52 17.59 -19.20
CA GLU A 605 -1.89 17.90 -19.65
C GLU A 605 -2.29 17.05 -20.85
N GLU A 606 -1.37 16.79 -21.78
CA GLU A 606 -1.62 15.93 -22.93
C GLU A 606 -1.81 14.47 -22.49
N ILE A 607 -0.98 13.98 -21.55
CA ILE A 607 -1.18 12.67 -20.91
C ILE A 607 -2.58 12.61 -20.30
N ALA A 608 -2.95 13.62 -19.52
CA ALA A 608 -4.22 13.68 -18.80
C ALA A 608 -5.43 13.69 -19.74
N VAL A 609 -5.35 14.45 -20.84
CA VAL A 609 -6.40 14.52 -21.85
C VAL A 609 -6.56 13.17 -22.56
N ALA A 610 -5.48 12.52 -22.96
CA ALA A 610 -5.52 11.20 -23.56
C ALA A 610 -6.15 10.17 -22.60
N THR A 611 -5.70 10.16 -21.33
CA THR A 611 -6.13 9.22 -20.30
C THR A 611 -7.61 9.37 -19.92
N ARG A 612 -8.09 10.60 -19.70
CA ARG A 612 -9.47 10.89 -19.24
C ARG A 612 -10.46 11.11 -20.38
N GLY A 613 -9.99 11.64 -21.50
CA GLY A 613 -10.83 12.14 -22.59
C GLY A 613 -11.31 13.58 -22.39
N THR A 614 -11.73 14.20 -23.50
CA THR A 614 -12.13 15.61 -23.53
C THR A 614 -13.42 15.94 -22.78
N ARG A 615 -14.31 14.95 -22.56
CA ARG A 615 -15.56 15.16 -21.80
C ARG A 615 -15.36 15.51 -20.32
N PHE A 616 -14.22 15.14 -19.75
CA PHE A 616 -13.91 15.39 -18.33
C PHE A 616 -13.36 16.80 -18.05
N SER A 617 -13.08 17.61 -19.05
CA SER A 617 -12.71 19.02 -18.81
C SER A 617 -13.85 19.85 -18.17
N LYS A 618 -15.12 19.40 -18.31
CA LYS A 618 -16.28 20.00 -17.63
C LYS A 618 -16.44 19.55 -16.17
N ASP A 619 -15.91 18.37 -15.79
CA ASP A 619 -15.99 17.88 -14.41
C ASP A 619 -15.03 18.64 -13.48
N ARG A 620 -13.97 19.26 -13.99
CA ARG A 620 -13.13 20.16 -13.19
C ARG A 620 -13.92 21.32 -12.59
N GLN A 621 -14.92 21.83 -13.33
CA GLN A 621 -15.86 22.83 -12.78
C GLN A 621 -16.80 22.22 -11.75
N GLY A 622 -17.22 20.97 -11.93
CA GLY A 622 -18.01 20.21 -10.96
C GLY A 622 -17.24 19.91 -9.67
N GLU A 623 -15.99 19.49 -9.77
CA GLU A 623 -15.12 19.23 -8.60
C GLU A 623 -14.78 20.52 -7.83
N VAL A 624 -14.51 21.61 -8.52
CA VAL A 624 -14.25 22.93 -7.90
C VAL A 624 -15.54 23.46 -7.26
N LEU A 625 -16.66 23.41 -7.95
CA LEU A 625 -17.97 23.82 -7.43
C LEU A 625 -18.40 22.94 -6.23
N TRP A 626 -18.09 21.64 -6.25
CA TRP A 626 -18.37 20.74 -5.15
C TRP A 626 -17.49 21.06 -3.93
N ARG A 627 -16.17 21.28 -4.12
CA ARG A 627 -15.26 21.72 -3.04
C ARG A 627 -15.66 23.08 -2.46
N GLU A 628 -16.07 24.01 -3.30
CA GLU A 628 -16.55 25.33 -2.85
C GLU A 628 -17.90 25.19 -2.11
N ARG A 629 -18.81 24.32 -2.57
CA ARG A 629 -20.04 23.98 -1.84
C ARG A 629 -19.78 23.35 -0.49
N MET A 630 -18.86 22.38 -0.42
CA MET A 630 -18.49 21.74 0.85
C MET A 630 -17.84 22.74 1.83
N MET A 631 -16.94 23.60 1.36
CA MET A 631 -16.36 24.64 2.21
C MET A 631 -17.42 25.68 2.64
N HIS A 632 -18.36 26.00 1.77
CA HIS A 632 -19.47 26.90 2.11
C HIS A 632 -20.44 26.26 3.10
N PHE A 633 -20.75 24.99 2.94
CA PHE A 633 -21.60 24.20 3.83
C PHE A 633 -20.95 24.05 5.22
N GLN A 634 -19.67 23.73 5.30
CA GLN A 634 -18.93 23.69 6.56
C GLN A 634 -18.92 25.05 7.26
N ARG A 635 -18.81 26.15 6.54
CA ARG A 635 -18.92 27.52 7.09
C ARG A 635 -20.33 27.83 7.58
N HIS A 636 -21.37 27.40 6.88
CA HIS A 636 -22.76 27.62 7.30
C HIS A 636 -23.16 26.82 8.54
N GLN A 637 -22.71 25.57 8.69
CA GLN A 637 -22.92 24.82 9.93
C GLN A 637 -22.23 25.47 11.12
N TYR A 638 -21.07 26.10 10.93
CA TYR A 638 -20.39 26.87 11.98
C TYR A 638 -21.19 28.11 12.41
N LEU A 639 -21.87 28.79 11.49
CA LEU A 639 -22.65 29.98 11.78
C LEU A 639 -24.01 29.65 12.44
N VAL A 640 -24.65 28.56 12.07
CA VAL A 640 -25.93 28.14 12.66
C VAL A 640 -25.76 27.56 14.07
N SER A 641 -24.63 26.92 14.39
CA SER A 641 -24.38 26.36 15.73
C SER A 641 -23.96 27.41 16.77
N THR A 642 -23.59 28.63 16.35
CA THR A 642 -23.17 29.71 17.25
C THR A 642 -24.29 30.68 17.62
N ASP A 643 -25.38 30.72 16.83
CA ASP A 643 -26.49 31.65 17.07
C ASP A 643 -27.62 31.07 17.95
N ASP A 644 -27.68 29.76 18.19
CA ASP A 644 -28.74 29.11 19.00
C ASP A 644 -28.45 29.06 20.51
N TYR A 645 -27.38 29.68 21.01
CA TYR A 645 -27.03 29.72 22.45
C TYR A 645 -27.07 31.10 23.08
N THR A 646 -27.79 32.04 22.52
CA THR A 646 -28.14 33.25 23.27
C THR A 646 -29.53 33.13 23.79
N GLY A 647 -29.61 32.57 24.99
CA GLY A 647 -30.84 32.50 25.74
C GLY A 647 -31.41 33.87 26.04
N GLN A 648 -32.68 34.04 25.77
CA GLN A 648 -33.50 35.06 26.41
C GLN A 648 -34.71 34.45 27.08
N ASP A 649 -34.67 34.57 28.37
CA ASP A 649 -35.69 34.79 29.38
C ASP A 649 -37.14 34.36 29.08
N ARG A 650 -37.59 33.61 30.05
CA ARG A 650 -39.00 33.41 30.38
C ARG A 650 -39.60 34.60 31.17
N PRO A 651 -40.91 34.65 31.19
CA PRO A 651 -41.62 34.72 32.48
C PRO A 651 -42.09 33.39 32.99
#